data_7b09880dd26cccb99f489b4d816069e1
#
_entry.id   7b09880dd26cccb99f489b4d816069e1
#
_cell.length_a   1.000
_cell.length_b   1.000
_cell.length_c   1.000
_cell.angle_alpha   90.00
_cell.angle_beta   90.00
_cell.angle_gamma   90.00
#
_symmetry.space_group_name_H-M   'P 1'
#
loop_
_entity.id
_entity.type
_entity.pdbx_description
1 polymer ?
#
loop_
_entity_poly.entity_id
_entity_poly.type
_entity_poly.pdbx_seq_one_letter_code
_entity_poly.pdbx_strand_id
1 'polypeptide(L)'
;MRPIFPLLFLSLCLISCKSEGIPDNVNTILVEESDTSEQIIAKAVATRPSARQLAAMDDEFIAFACIGPNTFTGREWGTGTEDPSVFDLKTLDTDQWCRVMKEAGMTKVVLTVKHHDGFVIYQSRYTTHGIMSSPFMDGKGDIVRSLSESCAKYGIKLGIYLSPADLFQMEGDGLYGNESPITLRTIPKQVEGRPFADKRTFQFECDDYNEYFMSQLFELLTEYGPIHEVWFDGAHPKRKGNQQYNYKAWGELIRALAPDAVMFGLKDIRWCGNESGDTRENEWNVIPYVGESPDNMSSIVDFMDDKLGDRDILLNTPKPFWLHYEPGETDTSIRGGWFWRNEYEQPVRSADNVFDIYERSVGGNSILILNLPPTRDGILGERDVETMKEVGRRIRETYGVNLCKRKVRKPVEVGEGIEMKLRRQCKVNRIVLCEPIAFTGERIEKLAVDALIDGQWKEVATYGNVGHKRIVRFATVTTDRVRVRVLESRAKAIISAFSAHYYQERPFNVSSSFSADGYVTITPDAGTFSWKRNSQNSIANLNPSAKIYYTLDGSEPDENSMEYNGPFKFQNGTLKAVCILDGQCGQVHQSHIGYDRSGWKIDINSHDTVIDCGELLLISGFYFVSNTDNFHGDYVSRATMSVSTDGKVWTKVADCEFDNIINDPSRRLVSIDEPVTARYLRMDVKQLVGDGDGFQSRDSEIEAF
;
A
#
# COMPACT_ATOMS: atom_id res chain seq x y z
N MET A 1 -14.00 29.08 40.49
CA MET A 1 -13.64 30.14 39.54
C MET A 1 -12.30 29.77 38.94
N ARG A 2 -12.26 29.29 37.72
CA ARG A 2 -11.03 29.07 36.94
C ARG A 2 -10.92 30.21 35.93
N PRO A 3 -9.76 30.81 35.71
CA PRO A 3 -9.62 31.91 34.77
C PRO A 3 -9.64 31.38 33.32
N ILE A 4 -10.47 31.98 32.51
CA ILE A 4 -10.54 31.86 31.06
C ILE A 4 -9.36 32.64 30.49
N PHE A 5 -8.43 31.96 29.82
CA PHE A 5 -7.39 32.62 29.04
C PHE A 5 -7.98 32.97 27.65
N PRO A 6 -7.89 34.21 27.20
CA PRO A 6 -8.29 34.55 25.84
C PRO A 6 -7.22 34.05 24.85
N LEU A 7 -7.65 33.31 23.82
CA LEU A 7 -6.86 33.03 22.63
C LEU A 7 -6.56 34.37 21.93
N LEU A 8 -5.32 34.80 22.01
CA LEU A 8 -4.80 35.90 21.20
C LEU A 8 -4.55 35.38 19.80
N PHE A 9 -5.43 35.67 18.85
CA PHE A 9 -5.17 35.56 17.42
C PHE A 9 -4.08 36.58 17.06
N LEU A 10 -2.83 36.12 16.93
CA LEU A 10 -1.75 36.90 16.34
C LEU A 10 -1.89 36.81 14.82
N SER A 11 -2.49 37.84 14.23
CA SER A 11 -2.47 38.10 12.79
C SER A 11 -1.00 38.28 12.37
N LEU A 12 -0.38 37.23 11.81
CA LEU A 12 0.87 37.36 11.08
C LEU A 12 0.54 38.02 9.73
N CYS A 13 0.94 39.29 9.55
CA CYS A 13 1.05 39.89 8.23
C CYS A 13 2.14 39.15 7.43
N LEU A 14 1.74 38.10 6.73
CA LEU A 14 2.51 37.54 5.64
C LEU A 14 2.40 38.57 4.49
N ILE A 15 3.49 39.24 4.17
CA ILE A 15 3.61 39.97 2.90
C ILE A 15 3.66 38.89 1.81
N SER A 16 2.50 38.42 1.41
CA SER A 16 2.29 37.64 0.20
C SER A 16 2.36 38.61 -0.95
N CYS A 17 3.25 38.40 -1.90
CA CYS A 17 3.06 38.93 -3.25
C CYS A 17 1.78 38.27 -3.78
N LYS A 18 0.62 38.89 -3.58
CA LYS A 18 -0.62 38.49 -4.22
C LYS A 18 -0.46 38.77 -5.70
N SER A 19 -0.33 37.70 -6.49
CA SER A 19 -0.66 37.83 -7.92
C SER A 19 -2.17 38.08 -7.98
N GLU A 20 -2.58 39.20 -8.58
CA GLU A 20 -3.99 39.55 -8.71
C GLU A 20 -4.75 38.37 -9.35
N GLY A 21 -5.80 37.88 -8.67
CA GLY A 21 -6.74 36.88 -9.18
C GLY A 21 -6.57 35.44 -8.66
N ILE A 22 -5.54 35.10 -7.86
CA ILE A 22 -5.42 33.75 -7.30
C ILE A 22 -6.12 33.71 -5.93
N PRO A 23 -7.14 32.83 -5.76
CA PRO A 23 -7.84 32.72 -4.48
C PRO A 23 -6.90 32.23 -3.37
N ASP A 24 -7.06 32.75 -2.17
CA ASP A 24 -6.38 32.23 -0.99
C ASP A 24 -7.07 30.94 -0.49
N ASN A 25 -6.28 29.90 -0.24
CA ASN A 25 -6.71 28.73 0.54
C ASN A 25 -7.84 27.89 -0.10
N VAL A 26 -7.68 27.45 -1.32
CA VAL A 26 -8.63 26.59 -2.04
C VAL A 26 -8.06 25.22 -2.31
N ASN A 27 -8.93 24.21 -2.33
CA ASN A 27 -8.56 22.82 -2.58
C ASN A 27 -8.48 22.51 -4.09
N THR A 28 -9.21 23.26 -4.92
CA THR A 28 -9.28 23.11 -6.37
C THR A 28 -9.16 24.46 -7.06
N ILE A 29 -8.30 24.59 -8.09
CA ILE A 29 -8.10 25.83 -8.86
C ILE A 29 -8.10 25.51 -10.35
N LEU A 30 -8.86 26.27 -11.13
CA LEU A 30 -8.83 26.19 -12.58
C LEU A 30 -7.60 26.89 -13.16
N VAL A 31 -6.84 26.19 -13.99
CA VAL A 31 -5.85 26.76 -14.91
C VAL A 31 -6.54 27.07 -16.22
N GLU A 32 -6.53 28.34 -16.61
CA GLU A 32 -7.20 28.84 -17.81
C GLU A 32 -6.26 28.83 -19.02
N GLU A 33 -6.82 28.91 -20.22
CA GLU A 33 -6.05 28.97 -21.47
C GLU A 33 -5.00 30.09 -21.47
N SER A 34 -5.31 31.24 -20.85
CA SER A 34 -4.47 32.43 -20.80
C SER A 34 -3.35 32.40 -19.77
N ASP A 35 -3.33 31.40 -18.85
CA ASP A 35 -2.36 31.37 -17.76
C ASP A 35 -0.94 31.17 -18.27
N THR A 36 -0.02 32.00 -17.77
CA THR A 36 1.42 31.85 -18.00
C THR A 36 2.01 30.75 -17.13
N SER A 37 3.22 30.30 -17.43
CA SER A 37 3.94 29.31 -16.63
C SER A 37 4.08 29.74 -15.16
N GLU A 38 4.35 31.02 -14.90
CA GLU A 38 4.46 31.58 -13.55
C GLU A 38 3.12 31.51 -12.81
N GLN A 39 2.02 31.82 -13.52
CA GLN A 39 0.67 31.76 -12.96
C GLN A 39 0.25 30.32 -12.64
N ILE A 40 0.58 29.34 -13.50
CA ILE A 40 0.32 27.93 -13.24
C ILE A 40 1.02 27.49 -11.95
N ILE A 41 2.32 27.78 -11.82
CA ILE A 41 3.08 27.42 -10.61
C ILE A 41 2.55 28.17 -9.36
N ALA A 42 2.17 29.44 -9.49
CA ALA A 42 1.56 30.18 -8.39
C ALA A 42 0.20 29.58 -7.95
N LYS A 43 -0.62 29.13 -8.91
CA LYS A 43 -1.87 28.39 -8.64
C LYS A 43 -1.59 27.06 -7.95
N ALA A 44 -0.55 26.31 -8.38
CA ALA A 44 -0.16 25.07 -7.72
C ALA A 44 0.25 25.28 -6.25
N VAL A 45 1.00 26.34 -5.96
CA VAL A 45 1.35 26.72 -4.57
C VAL A 45 0.14 27.19 -3.76
N ALA A 46 -0.86 27.80 -4.39
CA ALA A 46 -2.08 28.25 -3.74
C ALA A 46 -3.07 27.11 -3.45
N THR A 47 -2.97 25.99 -4.17
CA THR A 47 -3.80 24.80 -3.96
C THR A 47 -3.37 24.07 -2.68
N ARG A 48 -4.29 23.85 -1.75
CA ARG A 48 -3.98 23.39 -0.37
C ARG A 48 -4.95 22.34 0.12
N PRO A 49 -4.54 21.52 1.12
CA PRO A 49 -5.42 20.51 1.69
C PRO A 49 -6.63 21.12 2.39
N SER A 50 -7.75 20.45 2.32
CA SER A 50 -8.88 20.64 3.22
C SER A 50 -8.52 20.20 4.65
N ALA A 51 -9.31 20.57 5.64
CA ALA A 51 -9.08 20.17 7.04
C ALA A 51 -9.11 18.64 7.22
N ARG A 52 -10.03 17.94 6.54
CA ARG A 52 -10.12 16.47 6.59
C ARG A 52 -8.94 15.78 5.93
N GLN A 53 -8.45 16.28 4.78
CA GLN A 53 -7.26 15.76 4.13
C GLN A 53 -6.01 15.94 5.00
N LEU A 54 -5.86 17.12 5.62
CA LEU A 54 -4.76 17.36 6.55
C LEU A 54 -4.82 16.40 7.75
N ALA A 55 -6.02 16.17 8.32
CA ALA A 55 -6.21 15.23 9.41
C ALA A 55 -5.91 13.77 9.00
N ALA A 56 -6.20 13.39 7.76
CA ALA A 56 -5.84 12.09 7.21
C ALA A 56 -4.32 11.96 6.99
N MET A 57 -3.65 13.01 6.49
CA MET A 57 -2.18 13.02 6.38
C MET A 57 -1.48 12.95 7.73
N ASP A 58 -2.06 13.55 8.79
CA ASP A 58 -1.55 13.46 10.17
C ASP A 58 -1.70 12.04 10.75
N ASP A 59 -2.56 11.17 10.18
CA ASP A 59 -2.65 9.76 10.55
C ASP A 59 -1.41 8.96 10.13
N GLU A 60 -0.72 9.36 9.06
CA GLU A 60 0.56 8.87 8.55
C GLU A 60 0.63 7.35 8.29
N PHE A 61 0.47 6.52 9.32
CA PHE A 61 0.57 5.06 9.28
C PHE A 61 -0.73 4.44 9.78
N ILE A 62 -1.44 3.77 8.87
CA ILE A 62 -2.76 3.20 9.13
C ILE A 62 -2.79 1.71 8.73
N ALA A 63 -3.75 0.98 9.28
CA ALA A 63 -3.95 -0.43 8.97
C ALA A 63 -5.08 -0.62 7.96
N PHE A 64 -4.94 -1.62 7.10
CA PHE A 64 -6.04 -2.28 6.43
C PHE A 64 -6.33 -3.62 7.13
N ALA A 65 -7.56 -4.09 7.13
CA ALA A 65 -7.92 -5.40 7.67
C ALA A 65 -8.89 -6.09 6.71
N CYS A 66 -8.35 -7.03 5.90
CA CYS A 66 -9.14 -7.79 4.95
C CYS A 66 -9.53 -9.15 5.54
N ILE A 67 -10.83 -9.33 5.79
CA ILE A 67 -11.42 -10.60 6.23
C ILE A 67 -12.76 -10.81 5.56
N GLY A 68 -13.01 -12.02 5.08
CA GLY A 68 -14.24 -12.38 4.39
C GLY A 68 -14.24 -13.87 4.00
N PRO A 69 -15.14 -14.33 3.12
CA PRO A 69 -15.12 -15.69 2.57
C PRO A 69 -13.75 -16.05 1.98
N ASN A 70 -13.04 -15.09 1.43
CA ASN A 70 -11.72 -15.26 0.81
C ASN A 70 -10.67 -15.80 1.79
N THR A 71 -10.73 -15.41 3.07
CA THR A 71 -9.89 -15.97 4.13
C THR A 71 -10.09 -17.50 4.28
N PHE A 72 -11.26 -18.00 3.96
CA PHE A 72 -11.61 -19.43 4.10
C PHE A 72 -11.47 -20.22 2.81
N THR A 73 -11.67 -19.57 1.67
CA THR A 73 -11.54 -20.20 0.34
C THR A 73 -10.13 -20.13 -0.22
N GLY A 74 -9.26 -19.29 0.33
CA GLY A 74 -7.90 -19.07 -0.17
C GLY A 74 -7.84 -18.25 -1.47
N ARG A 75 -8.87 -17.45 -1.77
CA ARG A 75 -8.98 -16.63 -2.99
C ARG A 75 -8.82 -15.17 -2.69
N GLU A 76 -8.28 -14.40 -3.64
CA GLU A 76 -8.29 -12.93 -3.57
C GLU A 76 -9.64 -12.37 -4.03
N TRP A 77 -10.20 -12.91 -5.11
CA TRP A 77 -11.52 -12.58 -5.59
C TRP A 77 -12.49 -13.75 -5.40
N GLY A 78 -13.55 -13.54 -4.66
CA GLY A 78 -14.68 -14.44 -4.62
C GLY A 78 -15.47 -14.39 -5.93
N THR A 79 -16.48 -15.27 -6.04
CA THR A 79 -17.33 -15.40 -7.23
C THR A 79 -18.70 -14.75 -7.07
N GLY A 80 -19.07 -14.36 -5.82
CA GLY A 80 -20.41 -13.92 -5.47
C GLY A 80 -21.42 -15.07 -5.35
N THR A 81 -20.94 -16.33 -5.46
CA THR A 81 -21.79 -17.54 -5.34
C THR A 81 -21.33 -18.44 -4.21
N GLU A 82 -20.42 -17.96 -3.37
CA GLU A 82 -19.96 -18.70 -2.19
C GLU A 82 -21.14 -18.95 -1.24
N ASP A 83 -21.24 -20.21 -0.77
CA ASP A 83 -22.17 -20.52 0.31
C ASP A 83 -21.73 -19.78 1.58
N PRO A 84 -22.58 -18.96 2.21
CA PRO A 84 -22.24 -18.26 3.45
C PRO A 84 -21.66 -19.15 4.56
N SER A 85 -21.92 -20.44 4.54
CA SER A 85 -21.39 -21.41 5.51
C SER A 85 -19.87 -21.59 5.43
N VAL A 86 -19.21 -21.20 4.32
CA VAL A 86 -17.74 -21.21 4.24
C VAL A 86 -17.10 -20.22 5.21
N PHE A 87 -17.80 -19.14 5.55
CA PHE A 87 -17.36 -18.16 6.55
C PHE A 87 -17.62 -18.73 7.97
N ASP A 88 -16.76 -19.65 8.39
CA ASP A 88 -16.88 -20.38 9.65
C ASP A 88 -15.88 -19.89 10.69
N LEU A 89 -15.96 -18.59 11.01
CA LEU A 89 -15.13 -17.96 12.03
C LEU A 89 -15.49 -18.52 13.42
N LYS A 90 -14.52 -19.10 14.14
CA LYS A 90 -14.77 -19.74 15.44
C LYS A 90 -14.59 -18.78 16.61
N THR A 91 -13.69 -17.84 16.49
CA THR A 91 -13.37 -16.82 17.50
C THR A 91 -13.20 -15.48 16.85
N LEU A 92 -13.15 -14.40 17.63
CA LEU A 92 -12.86 -13.04 17.17
C LEU A 92 -12.26 -12.25 18.32
N ASP A 93 -11.06 -11.71 18.14
CA ASP A 93 -10.42 -10.79 19.10
C ASP A 93 -9.95 -9.49 18.41
N THR A 94 -10.90 -8.58 18.16
CA THR A 94 -10.61 -7.25 17.61
C THR A 94 -9.82 -6.35 18.59
N ASP A 95 -9.82 -6.69 19.86
CA ASP A 95 -8.95 -6.06 20.86
C ASP A 95 -7.47 -6.38 20.58
N GLN A 96 -7.16 -7.65 20.20
CA GLN A 96 -5.81 -8.05 19.80
C GLN A 96 -5.36 -7.25 18.56
N TRP A 97 -6.24 -7.08 17.54
CA TRP A 97 -5.92 -6.28 16.36
C TRP A 97 -5.54 -4.85 16.77
N CYS A 98 -6.39 -4.18 17.53
CA CYS A 98 -6.15 -2.80 17.97
C CYS A 98 -4.90 -2.65 18.85
N ARG A 99 -4.60 -3.64 19.71
CA ARG A 99 -3.36 -3.62 20.53
C ARG A 99 -2.12 -3.66 19.64
N VAL A 100 -2.09 -4.59 18.67
CA VAL A 100 -0.96 -4.74 17.74
C VAL A 100 -0.78 -3.48 16.89
N MET A 101 -1.86 -2.96 16.31
CA MET A 101 -1.84 -1.73 15.52
C MET A 101 -1.32 -0.54 16.33
N LYS A 102 -1.80 -0.36 17.56
CA LYS A 102 -1.35 0.71 18.45
C LYS A 102 0.11 0.56 18.87
N GLU A 103 0.56 -0.65 19.14
CA GLU A 103 1.96 -0.94 19.46
C GLU A 103 2.88 -0.66 18.27
N ALA A 104 2.42 -0.91 17.06
CA ALA A 104 3.11 -0.55 15.82
C ALA A 104 3.15 0.96 15.55
N GLY A 105 2.29 1.75 16.20
CA GLY A 105 2.16 3.21 16.00
C GLY A 105 1.11 3.59 14.97
N MET A 106 0.26 2.65 14.57
CA MET A 106 -0.87 2.92 13.67
C MET A 106 -1.98 3.67 14.40
N THR A 107 -2.70 4.53 13.68
CA THR A 107 -3.66 5.49 14.22
C THR A 107 -5.09 5.24 13.76
N LYS A 108 -5.26 4.49 12.66
CA LYS A 108 -6.53 4.18 12.01
C LYS A 108 -6.51 2.74 11.50
N VAL A 109 -7.67 2.11 11.38
CA VAL A 109 -7.86 0.87 10.64
C VAL A 109 -9.03 1.02 9.67
N VAL A 110 -8.81 0.63 8.42
CA VAL A 110 -9.85 0.50 7.39
C VAL A 110 -10.22 -0.99 7.30
N LEU A 111 -11.48 -1.32 7.54
CA LEU A 111 -11.99 -2.68 7.53
C LEU A 111 -12.72 -2.97 6.23
N THR A 112 -12.41 -4.08 5.57
CA THR A 112 -13.17 -4.56 4.42
C THR A 112 -14.53 -5.07 4.88
N VAL A 113 -15.56 -4.21 4.83
CA VAL A 113 -16.92 -4.56 5.31
C VAL A 113 -17.73 -5.31 4.26
N LYS A 114 -17.39 -5.14 2.98
CA LYS A 114 -17.87 -5.91 1.82
C LYS A 114 -16.81 -5.88 0.74
N HIS A 115 -16.32 -7.04 0.31
CA HIS A 115 -15.42 -7.18 -0.83
C HIS A 115 -16.22 -7.41 -2.13
N HIS A 116 -15.56 -7.67 -3.26
CA HIS A 116 -16.16 -7.82 -4.58
C HIS A 116 -17.17 -8.97 -4.69
N ASP A 117 -17.05 -10.02 -3.83
CA ASP A 117 -18.02 -11.13 -3.76
C ASP A 117 -19.40 -10.69 -3.24
N GLY A 118 -19.51 -9.50 -2.64
CA GLY A 118 -20.75 -8.96 -2.09
C GLY A 118 -21.08 -9.47 -0.68
N PHE A 119 -20.23 -10.31 -0.07
CA PHE A 119 -20.45 -10.80 1.28
C PHE A 119 -20.19 -9.70 2.32
N VAL A 120 -21.20 -9.40 3.14
CA VAL A 120 -21.10 -8.39 4.20
C VAL A 120 -20.76 -9.02 5.54
N ILE A 121 -19.82 -8.41 6.28
CA ILE A 121 -19.38 -8.91 7.61
C ILE A 121 -20.04 -8.17 8.77
N TYR A 122 -21.21 -7.58 8.54
CA TYR A 122 -22.05 -6.87 9.51
C TYR A 122 -23.54 -7.19 9.29
N GLN A 123 -24.41 -6.79 10.22
CA GLN A 123 -25.83 -7.11 10.20
C GLN A 123 -26.62 -6.18 9.27
N SER A 124 -26.39 -6.26 7.95
CA SER A 124 -27.10 -5.43 6.97
C SER A 124 -28.59 -5.73 6.90
N ARG A 125 -29.38 -4.70 6.54
CA ARG A 125 -30.82 -4.81 6.23
C ARG A 125 -31.08 -5.19 4.78
N TYR A 126 -30.06 -5.08 3.91
CA TYR A 126 -30.27 -5.00 2.46
C TYR A 126 -29.78 -6.22 1.69
N THR A 127 -29.11 -7.14 2.35
CA THR A 127 -28.67 -8.41 1.78
C THR A 127 -28.70 -9.52 2.81
N THR A 128 -28.90 -10.75 2.35
CA THR A 128 -28.72 -11.96 3.12
C THR A 128 -27.40 -12.66 2.80
N HIS A 129 -26.68 -12.20 1.77
CA HIS A 129 -25.34 -12.68 1.48
C HIS A 129 -24.35 -12.01 2.43
N GLY A 130 -24.10 -12.65 3.55
CA GLY A 130 -23.29 -12.08 4.60
C GLY A 130 -23.24 -12.91 5.87
N ILE A 131 -22.61 -12.34 6.88
CA ILE A 131 -22.36 -12.97 8.20
C ILE A 131 -23.62 -13.49 8.88
N MET A 132 -24.77 -12.87 8.61
CA MET A 132 -26.07 -13.29 9.15
C MET A 132 -26.54 -14.65 8.64
N SER A 133 -25.99 -15.13 7.52
CA SER A 133 -26.28 -16.45 6.94
C SER A 133 -25.15 -17.46 7.18
N SER A 134 -24.10 -17.05 7.90
CA SER A 134 -22.95 -17.90 8.24
C SER A 134 -23.16 -18.61 9.59
N PRO A 135 -22.36 -19.66 9.89
CA PRO A 135 -22.37 -20.31 11.19
C PRO A 135 -21.81 -19.44 12.33
N PHE A 136 -21.09 -18.37 12.03
CA PHE A 136 -20.45 -17.53 13.04
C PHE A 136 -21.50 -16.93 14.01
N MET A 137 -21.37 -17.26 15.28
CA MET A 137 -22.28 -16.85 16.37
C MET A 137 -23.77 -17.09 16.03
N ASP A 138 -24.08 -18.23 15.37
CA ASP A 138 -25.44 -18.58 14.88
C ASP A 138 -26.06 -17.47 14.01
N GLY A 139 -25.24 -16.85 13.11
CA GLY A 139 -25.65 -15.75 12.24
C GLY A 139 -25.85 -14.40 12.95
N LYS A 140 -25.48 -14.27 14.20
CA LYS A 140 -25.64 -13.03 15.00
C LYS A 140 -24.33 -12.23 15.13
N GLY A 141 -23.23 -12.74 14.54
CA GLY A 141 -21.94 -12.05 14.56
C GLY A 141 -22.01 -10.70 13.84
N ASP A 142 -21.15 -9.76 14.27
CA ASP A 142 -20.98 -8.44 13.65
C ASP A 142 -19.53 -7.97 13.90
N ILE A 143 -18.67 -8.16 12.90
CA ILE A 143 -17.25 -7.82 13.02
C ILE A 143 -17.06 -6.31 13.05
N VAL A 144 -17.85 -5.57 12.27
CA VAL A 144 -17.78 -4.10 12.22
C VAL A 144 -18.11 -3.52 13.60
N ARG A 145 -19.12 -4.06 14.27
CA ARG A 145 -19.50 -3.66 15.64
C ARG A 145 -18.36 -3.94 16.62
N SER A 146 -17.85 -5.17 16.60
CA SER A 146 -16.76 -5.59 17.49
C SER A 146 -15.51 -4.72 17.29
N LEU A 147 -15.12 -4.44 16.05
CA LEU A 147 -13.97 -3.58 15.78
C LEU A 147 -14.23 -2.12 16.16
N SER A 148 -15.43 -1.59 15.92
CA SER A 148 -15.80 -0.23 16.32
C SER A 148 -15.64 -0.03 17.84
N GLU A 149 -16.08 -0.99 18.64
CA GLU A 149 -15.93 -0.97 20.10
C GLU A 149 -14.47 -1.04 20.54
N SER A 150 -13.69 -1.92 19.90
CA SER A 150 -12.24 -1.99 20.15
C SER A 150 -11.51 -0.71 19.71
N CYS A 151 -11.85 -0.13 18.58
CA CYS A 151 -11.31 1.15 18.11
C CYS A 151 -11.54 2.26 19.14
N ALA A 152 -12.77 2.39 19.63
CA ALA A 152 -13.11 3.36 20.69
C ALA A 152 -12.31 3.12 21.98
N LYS A 153 -12.13 1.86 22.39
CA LYS A 153 -11.38 1.46 23.58
C LYS A 153 -9.89 1.80 23.48
N TYR A 154 -9.28 1.57 22.33
CA TYR A 154 -7.83 1.74 22.13
C TYR A 154 -7.45 3.10 21.55
N GLY A 155 -8.42 3.94 21.17
CA GLY A 155 -8.19 5.23 20.53
C GLY A 155 -7.60 5.09 19.12
N ILE A 156 -8.06 4.11 18.37
CA ILE A 156 -7.81 3.90 16.94
C ILE A 156 -9.03 4.42 16.18
N LYS A 157 -8.82 5.15 15.08
CA LYS A 157 -9.91 5.60 14.21
C LYS A 157 -10.41 4.43 13.35
N LEU A 158 -11.71 4.41 13.05
CA LEU A 158 -12.31 3.41 12.16
C LEU A 158 -12.55 4.01 10.77
N GLY A 159 -12.10 3.32 9.74
CA GLY A 159 -12.49 3.49 8.35
C GLY A 159 -13.17 2.22 7.83
N ILE A 160 -13.84 2.31 6.70
CA ILE A 160 -14.53 1.20 6.03
C ILE A 160 -14.13 1.15 4.56
N TYR A 161 -13.88 -0.06 4.05
CA TYR A 161 -13.83 -0.35 2.64
C TYR A 161 -15.15 -1.00 2.25
N LEU A 162 -15.85 -0.39 1.30
CA LEU A 162 -17.08 -0.92 0.73
C LEU A 162 -16.93 -1.02 -0.78
N SER A 163 -16.75 -2.24 -1.30
CA SER A 163 -16.57 -2.45 -2.73
C SER A 163 -17.75 -1.92 -3.55
N PRO A 164 -17.50 -1.07 -4.56
CA PRO A 164 -18.50 -0.75 -5.56
C PRO A 164 -18.95 -1.96 -6.37
N ALA A 165 -18.03 -2.89 -6.67
CA ALA A 165 -18.34 -4.17 -7.27
C ALA A 165 -19.05 -5.08 -6.26
N ASP A 166 -20.08 -5.78 -6.71
CA ASP A 166 -20.85 -6.74 -5.91
C ASP A 166 -21.30 -7.89 -6.82
N LEU A 167 -20.45 -8.94 -6.88
CA LEU A 167 -20.68 -10.07 -7.79
C LEU A 167 -21.95 -10.83 -7.45
N PHE A 168 -22.33 -10.91 -6.16
CA PHE A 168 -23.58 -11.52 -5.74
C PHE A 168 -24.80 -10.81 -6.33
N GLN A 169 -24.81 -9.48 -6.31
CA GLN A 169 -25.92 -8.69 -6.81
C GLN A 169 -25.92 -8.56 -8.34
N MET A 170 -24.75 -8.46 -8.96
CA MET A 170 -24.61 -8.13 -10.38
C MET A 170 -24.47 -9.36 -11.28
N GLU A 171 -23.81 -10.42 -10.82
CA GLU A 171 -23.48 -11.60 -11.64
C GLU A 171 -24.22 -12.88 -11.20
N GLY A 172 -24.79 -12.91 -10.01
CA GLY A 172 -25.62 -14.00 -9.51
C GLY A 172 -27.00 -14.03 -10.15
N ASP A 173 -27.98 -14.57 -9.47
CA ASP A 173 -29.40 -14.50 -9.89
C ASP A 173 -29.98 -13.08 -9.70
N GLY A 174 -29.13 -12.13 -9.43
CA GLY A 174 -29.15 -10.69 -9.47
C GLY A 174 -30.42 -10.01 -8.96
N LEU A 175 -30.41 -9.62 -7.70
CA LEU A 175 -31.49 -8.79 -7.14
C LEU A 175 -31.41 -7.34 -7.63
N TYR A 176 -30.21 -6.87 -7.98
CA TYR A 176 -29.92 -5.50 -8.40
C TYR A 176 -28.93 -5.49 -9.59
N GLY A 177 -28.70 -4.30 -10.17
CA GLY A 177 -27.66 -4.10 -11.17
C GLY A 177 -28.02 -4.53 -12.59
N ASN A 178 -29.29 -4.61 -12.93
CA ASN A 178 -29.78 -5.04 -14.23
C ASN A 178 -30.51 -3.91 -14.98
N GLU A 179 -29.87 -2.73 -15.10
CA GLU A 179 -30.42 -1.59 -15.85
C GLU A 179 -31.82 -1.15 -15.38
N SER A 180 -32.09 -1.16 -14.07
CA SER A 180 -33.35 -0.67 -13.55
C SER A 180 -33.50 0.83 -13.82
N PRO A 181 -34.75 1.34 -13.97
CA PRO A 181 -34.98 2.75 -14.28
C PRO A 181 -34.41 3.68 -13.19
N ILE A 182 -33.75 4.76 -13.63
CA ILE A 182 -33.39 5.87 -12.75
C ILE A 182 -34.68 6.59 -12.34
N THR A 183 -34.91 6.66 -11.04
CA THR A 183 -36.07 7.33 -10.43
C THR A 183 -35.67 8.06 -9.17
N LEU A 184 -36.50 9.01 -8.71
CA LEU A 184 -36.26 9.66 -7.42
C LEU A 184 -36.54 8.68 -6.29
N ARG A 185 -35.47 8.36 -5.52
CA ARG A 185 -35.49 7.37 -4.44
C ARG A 185 -35.12 8.00 -3.10
N THR A 186 -35.69 7.44 -2.02
CA THR A 186 -35.40 7.89 -0.64
C THR A 186 -34.37 7.01 0.01
N ILE A 187 -33.29 7.61 0.46
CA ILE A 187 -32.20 6.94 1.18
C ILE A 187 -32.27 7.32 2.67
N PRO A 188 -32.19 6.35 3.60
CA PRO A 188 -32.13 4.91 3.36
C PRO A 188 -33.49 4.33 2.96
N LYS A 189 -33.47 3.25 2.18
CA LYS A 189 -34.68 2.45 1.91
C LYS A 189 -35.16 1.84 3.23
N GLN A 190 -36.41 2.10 3.57
CA GLN A 190 -36.98 1.61 4.82
C GLN A 190 -37.25 0.10 4.76
N VAL A 191 -36.90 -0.62 5.82
CA VAL A 191 -37.13 -2.05 5.98
C VAL A 191 -38.05 -2.27 7.17
N GLU A 192 -39.16 -2.99 6.93
CA GLU A 192 -40.18 -3.26 7.95
C GLU A 192 -39.53 -4.02 9.15
N GLY A 193 -39.85 -3.59 10.36
CA GLY A 193 -39.33 -4.22 11.59
C GLY A 193 -37.87 -3.86 11.94
N ARG A 194 -37.15 -3.15 11.07
CA ARG A 194 -35.74 -2.76 11.29
C ARG A 194 -35.51 -1.26 11.11
N PRO A 195 -36.16 -0.37 11.89
CA PRO A 195 -36.02 1.06 11.74
C PRO A 195 -34.61 1.54 12.14
N PHE A 196 -34.13 2.59 11.48
CA PHE A 196 -32.92 3.29 11.89
C PHE A 196 -33.16 4.16 13.14
N ALA A 197 -32.14 4.33 13.98
CA ALA A 197 -32.12 5.32 15.05
C ALA A 197 -32.05 6.73 14.45
N ASP A 198 -31.17 6.95 13.48
CA ASP A 198 -31.10 8.18 12.70
C ASP A 198 -32.34 8.30 11.79
N LYS A 199 -32.99 9.45 11.85
CA LYS A 199 -34.26 9.72 11.11
C LYS A 199 -34.05 10.58 9.87
N ARG A 200 -32.80 10.96 9.56
CA ARG A 200 -32.51 11.71 8.33
C ARG A 200 -32.86 10.87 7.12
N THR A 201 -33.33 11.51 6.08
CA THR A 201 -33.59 10.92 4.78
C THR A 201 -33.10 11.85 3.70
N PHE A 202 -32.69 11.28 2.58
CA PHE A 202 -32.12 11.97 1.45
C PHE A 202 -32.83 11.53 0.18
N GLN A 203 -32.91 12.41 -0.83
CA GLN A 203 -33.54 12.12 -2.12
C GLN A 203 -32.47 12.15 -3.20
N PHE A 204 -32.35 11.05 -3.97
CA PHE A 204 -31.44 10.96 -5.11
C PHE A 204 -32.14 10.35 -6.32
N GLU A 205 -31.85 10.87 -7.52
CA GLU A 205 -32.17 10.20 -8.76
C GLU A 205 -31.15 9.09 -9.01
N CYS A 206 -31.59 7.84 -8.91
CA CYS A 206 -30.71 6.67 -9.05
C CYS A 206 -31.49 5.41 -9.43
N ASP A 207 -30.77 4.38 -9.86
CA ASP A 207 -31.27 3.03 -10.04
C ASP A 207 -31.35 2.24 -8.73
N ASP A 208 -31.80 0.99 -8.79
CA ASP A 208 -31.95 0.13 -7.61
C ASP A 208 -30.62 -0.28 -6.98
N TYR A 209 -29.56 -0.46 -7.77
CA TYR A 209 -28.25 -0.78 -7.24
C TYR A 209 -27.66 0.38 -6.43
N ASN A 210 -27.73 1.58 -6.96
CA ASN A 210 -27.26 2.77 -6.26
C ASN A 210 -28.10 3.07 -5.00
N GLU A 211 -29.43 2.80 -5.01
CA GLU A 211 -30.27 2.84 -3.79
C GLU A 211 -29.78 1.83 -2.73
N TYR A 212 -29.51 0.59 -3.15
CA TYR A 212 -28.96 -0.46 -2.31
C TYR A 212 -27.61 -0.05 -1.70
N PHE A 213 -26.67 0.40 -2.52
CA PHE A 213 -25.35 0.80 -2.09
C PHE A 213 -25.38 2.00 -1.12
N MET A 214 -26.14 3.04 -1.44
CA MET A 214 -26.32 4.19 -0.55
C MET A 214 -27.04 3.83 0.75
N SER A 215 -27.94 2.86 0.73
CA SER A 215 -28.60 2.39 1.94
C SER A 215 -27.60 1.63 2.85
N GLN A 216 -26.67 0.87 2.29
CA GLN A 216 -25.55 0.26 3.05
C GLN A 216 -24.61 1.34 3.62
N LEU A 217 -24.25 2.36 2.84
CA LEU A 217 -23.47 3.50 3.35
C LEU A 217 -24.17 4.16 4.53
N PHE A 218 -25.50 4.38 4.44
CA PHE A 218 -26.28 4.96 5.54
C PHE A 218 -26.20 4.10 6.82
N GLU A 219 -26.34 2.76 6.70
CA GLU A 219 -26.17 1.84 7.84
C GLU A 219 -24.82 2.02 8.51
N LEU A 220 -23.74 1.95 7.71
CA LEU A 220 -22.37 1.98 8.21
C LEU A 220 -22.00 3.33 8.84
N LEU A 221 -22.44 4.43 8.24
CA LEU A 221 -22.12 5.78 8.69
C LEU A 221 -22.96 6.26 9.88
N THR A 222 -24.10 5.61 10.19
CA THR A 222 -24.97 6.04 11.27
C THR A 222 -25.06 5.10 12.46
N GLU A 223 -24.69 3.81 12.30
CA GLU A 223 -24.89 2.83 13.36
C GLU A 223 -23.60 2.28 13.98
N TYR A 224 -22.43 2.49 13.36
CA TYR A 224 -21.16 1.89 13.79
C TYR A 224 -20.18 2.87 14.43
N GLY A 225 -20.64 4.05 14.83
CA GLY A 225 -19.81 5.09 15.44
C GLY A 225 -19.19 6.01 14.37
N PRO A 226 -18.24 6.87 14.76
CA PRO A 226 -17.62 7.78 13.81
C PRO A 226 -16.75 7.02 12.82
N ILE A 227 -17.04 7.18 11.54
CA ILE A 227 -16.22 6.68 10.44
C ILE A 227 -15.35 7.83 9.94
N HIS A 228 -14.05 7.60 9.82
CA HIS A 228 -13.04 8.60 9.45
C HIS A 228 -12.54 8.47 8.01
N GLU A 229 -12.84 7.34 7.38
CA GLU A 229 -12.48 7.08 6.00
C GLU A 229 -13.47 6.11 5.35
N VAL A 230 -13.86 6.41 4.11
CA VAL A 230 -14.62 5.50 3.24
C VAL A 230 -13.73 5.20 2.03
N TRP A 231 -13.37 3.94 1.89
CA TRP A 231 -12.46 3.46 0.87
C TRP A 231 -13.23 2.78 -0.27
N PHE A 232 -13.13 3.31 -1.49
CA PHE A 232 -13.72 2.75 -2.69
C PHE A 232 -12.65 2.15 -3.58
N ASP A 233 -12.85 0.89 -3.95
CA ASP A 233 -12.03 0.21 -4.93
C ASP A 233 -12.41 0.63 -6.35
N GLY A 234 -11.42 0.73 -7.24
CA GLY A 234 -11.66 1.00 -8.66
C GLY A 234 -12.20 -0.18 -9.44
N ALA A 235 -12.34 -1.36 -8.81
CA ALA A 235 -12.79 -2.57 -9.47
C ALA A 235 -14.23 -2.48 -9.97
N HIS A 236 -14.43 -2.98 -11.18
CA HIS A 236 -15.75 -3.12 -11.80
C HIS A 236 -15.89 -4.53 -12.38
N PRO A 237 -16.93 -5.32 -12.04
CA PRO A 237 -17.18 -6.60 -12.67
C PRO A 237 -17.48 -6.41 -14.16
N LYS A 238 -16.68 -7.05 -15.03
CA LYS A 238 -16.81 -6.91 -16.48
C LYS A 238 -17.75 -7.93 -17.10
N ARG A 239 -18.30 -8.89 -16.32
CA ARG A 239 -18.98 -10.08 -16.85
C ARG A 239 -20.46 -9.87 -17.19
N LYS A 240 -21.18 -9.07 -16.42
CA LYS A 240 -22.60 -8.79 -16.64
C LYS A 240 -22.93 -7.33 -16.39
N GLY A 241 -23.75 -6.78 -17.28
CA GLY A 241 -24.32 -5.44 -17.16
C GLY A 241 -23.29 -4.31 -17.28
N ASN A 242 -23.81 -3.13 -17.54
CA ASN A 242 -23.07 -1.88 -17.55
C ASN A 242 -23.52 -1.06 -16.34
N GLN A 243 -23.44 -1.63 -15.12
CA GLN A 243 -23.84 -0.91 -13.92
C GLN A 243 -23.07 0.41 -13.82
N GLN A 244 -23.80 1.51 -13.78
CA GLN A 244 -23.24 2.83 -13.59
C GLN A 244 -23.23 3.16 -12.10
N TYR A 245 -22.06 3.48 -11.57
CA TYR A 245 -21.90 3.88 -10.18
C TYR A 245 -22.16 5.38 -10.03
N ASN A 246 -23.08 5.75 -9.15
CA ASN A 246 -23.40 7.15 -8.89
C ASN A 246 -22.49 7.74 -7.80
N TYR A 247 -21.19 7.79 -8.10
CA TYR A 247 -20.17 8.30 -7.16
C TYR A 247 -20.50 9.68 -6.60
N LYS A 248 -21.12 10.55 -7.40
CA LYS A 248 -21.54 11.87 -6.95
C LYS A 248 -22.56 11.77 -5.81
N ALA A 249 -23.63 10.99 -5.98
CA ALA A 249 -24.65 10.79 -4.94
C ALA A 249 -24.06 10.12 -3.70
N TRP A 250 -23.15 9.14 -3.88
CA TRP A 250 -22.45 8.48 -2.77
C TRP A 250 -21.61 9.48 -1.99
N GLY A 251 -20.82 10.30 -2.67
CA GLY A 251 -20.00 11.34 -2.04
C GLY A 251 -20.82 12.40 -1.32
N GLU A 252 -21.94 12.84 -1.91
CA GLU A 252 -22.87 13.79 -1.27
C GLU A 252 -23.49 13.21 0.02
N LEU A 253 -23.88 11.93 -0.01
CA LEU A 253 -24.41 11.23 1.17
C LEU A 253 -23.36 11.11 2.28
N ILE A 254 -22.12 10.72 1.94
CA ILE A 254 -21.03 10.64 2.90
C ILE A 254 -20.73 12.00 3.52
N ARG A 255 -20.68 13.06 2.72
CA ARG A 255 -20.48 14.43 3.22
C ARG A 255 -21.57 14.86 4.19
N ALA A 256 -22.83 14.46 3.94
CA ALA A 256 -23.93 14.78 4.81
C ALA A 256 -23.94 13.98 6.12
N LEU A 257 -23.46 12.74 6.12
CA LEU A 257 -23.47 11.83 7.27
C LEU A 257 -22.17 11.87 8.08
N ALA A 258 -21.03 11.96 7.41
CA ALA A 258 -19.69 11.95 7.98
C ALA A 258 -18.79 13.03 7.33
N PRO A 259 -19.01 14.33 7.63
CA PRO A 259 -18.35 15.45 6.93
C PRO A 259 -16.84 15.48 7.11
N ASP A 260 -16.32 14.91 8.21
CA ASP A 260 -14.90 14.84 8.51
C ASP A 260 -14.21 13.60 7.93
N ALA A 261 -14.97 12.63 7.38
CA ALA A 261 -14.40 11.47 6.74
C ALA A 261 -13.76 11.84 5.38
N VAL A 262 -12.61 11.25 5.09
CA VAL A 262 -12.02 11.29 3.75
C VAL A 262 -12.57 10.14 2.91
N MET A 263 -12.60 10.34 1.59
CA MET A 263 -13.00 9.33 0.62
C MET A 263 -11.80 8.97 -0.25
N PHE A 264 -11.33 7.75 -0.12
CA PHE A 264 -10.35 7.19 -1.03
C PHE A 264 -11.04 6.88 -2.38
N GLY A 265 -10.39 7.28 -3.46
CA GLY A 265 -10.93 7.13 -4.82
C GLY A 265 -11.92 8.22 -5.26
N LEU A 266 -12.47 9.03 -4.34
CA LEU A 266 -13.38 10.13 -4.65
C LEU A 266 -12.80 11.51 -4.27
N LYS A 267 -11.63 11.85 -4.78
CA LYS A 267 -11.04 13.20 -4.75
C LYS A 267 -10.61 13.74 -3.37
N ASP A 268 -10.66 12.93 -2.29
CA ASP A 268 -10.02 13.33 -1.06
C ASP A 268 -8.63 12.71 -0.91
N ILE A 269 -8.52 11.44 -1.24
CA ILE A 269 -7.30 10.62 -1.14
C ILE A 269 -7.20 9.79 -2.43
N ARG A 270 -6.04 9.75 -3.05
CA ARG A 270 -5.77 8.96 -4.25
C ARG A 270 -4.84 7.79 -4.00
N TRP A 271 -4.95 6.81 -4.84
CA TRP A 271 -4.00 5.71 -4.93
C TRP A 271 -2.64 6.17 -5.47
N CYS A 272 -1.55 5.60 -4.96
CA CYS A 272 -0.20 5.86 -5.48
C CYS A 272 0.15 5.07 -6.74
N GLY A 273 -0.77 4.26 -7.28
CA GLY A 273 -0.63 3.55 -8.55
C GLY A 273 0.07 2.20 -8.46
N ASN A 274 0.25 1.64 -7.27
CA ASN A 274 0.81 0.32 -7.05
C ASN A 274 0.46 -0.22 -5.66
N GLU A 275 0.46 -1.55 -5.49
CA GLU A 275 0.24 -2.24 -4.21
C GLU A 275 1.55 -2.75 -3.57
N SER A 276 2.68 -2.23 -3.99
CA SER A 276 4.02 -2.65 -3.50
C SER A 276 4.50 -1.86 -2.29
N GLY A 277 3.78 -0.80 -1.92
CA GLY A 277 4.21 0.13 -0.87
C GLY A 277 5.18 1.20 -1.38
N ASP A 278 5.16 1.52 -2.68
CA ASP A 278 6.04 2.50 -3.30
C ASP A 278 5.35 3.86 -3.50
N THR A 279 6.10 4.93 -3.26
CA THR A 279 5.76 6.29 -3.67
C THR A 279 6.57 6.69 -4.89
N ARG A 280 6.15 7.73 -5.58
CA ARG A 280 7.00 8.43 -6.55
C ARG A 280 8.22 9.03 -5.84
N GLU A 281 9.27 9.31 -6.59
CA GLU A 281 10.43 10.03 -6.05
C GLU A 281 10.02 11.40 -5.47
N ASN A 282 9.16 12.11 -6.22
CA ASN A 282 8.47 13.32 -5.80
C ASN A 282 6.97 13.02 -5.70
N GLU A 283 6.47 12.61 -4.55
CA GLU A 283 5.05 12.44 -4.35
C GLU A 283 4.41 13.80 -4.06
N TRP A 284 3.87 14.43 -5.12
CA TRP A 284 3.15 15.69 -5.00
C TRP A 284 1.67 15.44 -4.73
N ASN A 285 1.09 16.28 -3.89
CA ASN A 285 -0.33 16.21 -3.57
C ASN A 285 -1.17 17.22 -4.34
N VAL A 286 -0.54 18.15 -5.06
CA VAL A 286 -1.21 19.02 -6.03
C VAL A 286 -1.02 18.44 -7.42
N ILE A 287 -2.10 17.92 -7.99
CA ILE A 287 -2.11 17.16 -9.24
C ILE A 287 -3.03 17.79 -10.29
N PRO A 288 -2.75 17.58 -11.59
CA PRO A 288 -3.56 18.13 -12.68
C PRO A 288 -4.72 17.18 -13.04
N TYR A 289 -5.91 17.75 -13.25
CA TYR A 289 -7.11 17.09 -13.77
C TYR A 289 -7.54 17.74 -15.07
N VAL A 290 -7.58 16.96 -16.15
CA VAL A 290 -8.06 17.42 -17.46
C VAL A 290 -9.55 17.10 -17.59
N GLY A 291 -10.35 18.06 -18.05
CA GLY A 291 -11.77 17.88 -18.27
C GLY A 291 -12.64 18.38 -17.10
N GLU A 292 -13.45 17.51 -16.52
CA GLU A 292 -14.40 17.87 -15.46
C GLU A 292 -13.71 18.27 -14.15
N SER A 293 -14.33 19.19 -13.40
CA SER A 293 -13.83 19.57 -12.09
C SER A 293 -13.84 18.37 -11.13
N PRO A 294 -12.73 18.11 -10.41
CA PRO A 294 -12.71 17.07 -9.39
C PRO A 294 -13.76 17.25 -8.29
N ASP A 295 -14.23 18.47 -8.05
CA ASP A 295 -15.28 18.73 -7.05
C ASP A 295 -16.63 18.06 -7.40
N ASN A 296 -16.83 17.65 -8.65
CA ASN A 296 -18.04 16.94 -9.07
C ASN A 296 -18.07 15.47 -8.62
N MET A 297 -16.95 14.88 -8.23
CA MET A 297 -16.84 13.49 -7.73
C MET A 297 -17.50 12.45 -8.66
N SER A 298 -17.39 12.63 -9.98
CA SER A 298 -18.14 11.85 -10.96
C SER A 298 -17.55 10.48 -11.27
N SER A 299 -16.26 10.27 -10.97
CA SER A 299 -15.52 9.04 -11.27
C SER A 299 -14.32 8.87 -10.38
N ILE A 300 -13.85 7.61 -10.24
CA ILE A 300 -12.52 7.29 -9.75
C ILE A 300 -11.52 7.49 -10.88
N VAL A 301 -10.36 8.05 -10.56
CA VAL A 301 -9.28 8.26 -11.53
C VAL A 301 -7.97 7.73 -10.92
N ASP A 302 -7.36 6.76 -11.60
CA ASP A 302 -6.05 6.24 -11.23
C ASP A 302 -4.95 6.97 -11.99
N PHE A 303 -3.96 7.45 -11.27
CA PHE A 303 -2.83 8.19 -11.82
C PHE A 303 -1.59 7.31 -11.84
N MET A 304 -1.16 6.93 -13.03
CA MET A 304 -0.03 6.01 -13.23
C MET A 304 1.29 6.71 -13.62
N ASP A 305 1.28 8.04 -13.82
CA ASP A 305 2.46 8.81 -14.21
C ASP A 305 3.47 8.89 -13.05
N ASP A 306 4.72 8.48 -13.30
CA ASP A 306 5.81 8.51 -12.30
C ASP A 306 6.21 9.93 -11.86
N LYS A 307 5.83 10.95 -12.64
CA LYS A 307 6.15 12.37 -12.40
C LYS A 307 4.94 13.21 -12.07
N LEU A 308 3.85 12.56 -11.67
CA LEU A 308 2.60 13.24 -11.34
C LEU A 308 2.83 14.44 -10.42
N GLY A 309 2.38 15.62 -10.86
CA GLY A 309 2.53 16.86 -10.12
C GLY A 309 3.90 17.55 -10.24
N ASP A 310 4.91 16.97 -10.89
CA ASP A 310 6.17 17.65 -11.15
C ASP A 310 5.95 18.91 -12.01
N ARG A 311 6.85 19.89 -11.90
CA ARG A 311 6.76 21.18 -12.59
C ARG A 311 6.58 21.03 -14.10
N ASP A 312 7.33 20.15 -14.73
CA ASP A 312 7.25 19.89 -16.17
C ASP A 312 5.90 19.28 -16.58
N ILE A 313 5.32 18.39 -15.77
CA ILE A 313 3.98 17.86 -16.00
C ILE A 313 2.94 18.97 -15.91
N LEU A 314 2.97 19.79 -14.86
CA LEU A 314 2.01 20.89 -14.69
C LEU A 314 2.07 21.89 -15.86
N LEU A 315 3.27 22.22 -16.34
CA LEU A 315 3.47 23.18 -17.42
C LEU A 315 3.11 22.64 -18.81
N ASN A 316 3.14 21.31 -19.00
CA ASN A 316 2.81 20.66 -20.27
C ASN A 316 1.41 20.05 -20.30
N THR A 317 0.66 20.09 -19.21
CA THR A 317 -0.75 19.63 -19.18
C THR A 317 -1.60 20.49 -20.12
N PRO A 318 -2.41 19.87 -21.01
CA PRO A 318 -3.29 20.61 -21.93
C PRO A 318 -4.28 21.50 -21.16
N LYS A 319 -4.31 22.78 -21.50
CA LYS A 319 -5.25 23.75 -20.89
C LYS A 319 -6.61 23.76 -21.61
N PRO A 320 -7.73 24.08 -20.93
CA PRO A 320 -7.81 24.32 -19.49
C PRO A 320 -7.78 23.02 -18.69
N PHE A 321 -7.26 23.07 -17.45
CA PHE A 321 -7.25 21.95 -16.53
C PHE A 321 -7.39 22.42 -15.08
N TRP A 322 -7.71 21.50 -14.16
CA TRP A 322 -7.82 21.79 -12.74
C TRP A 322 -6.57 21.37 -11.99
N LEU A 323 -6.13 22.19 -11.06
CA LEU A 323 -5.20 21.79 -10.01
C LEU A 323 -6.03 21.40 -8.78
N HIS A 324 -5.77 20.24 -8.24
CA HIS A 324 -6.49 19.73 -7.07
C HIS A 324 -5.51 19.19 -6.04
N TYR A 325 -5.79 19.45 -4.75
CA TYR A 325 -5.00 18.85 -3.66
C TYR A 325 -5.58 17.48 -3.31
N GLU A 326 -4.86 16.43 -3.59
CA GLU A 326 -5.28 15.05 -3.36
C GLU A 326 -4.09 14.22 -2.84
N PRO A 327 -3.99 14.03 -1.50
CA PRO A 327 -2.91 13.25 -0.90
C PRO A 327 -2.85 11.84 -1.44
N GLY A 328 -1.60 11.37 -1.67
CA GLY A 328 -1.36 9.98 -2.00
C GLY A 328 -1.50 9.08 -0.79
N GLU A 329 -2.14 7.93 -0.96
CA GLU A 329 -2.12 6.82 -0.01
C GLU A 329 -1.42 5.64 -0.68
N THR A 330 -0.35 5.19 -0.02
CA THR A 330 0.47 4.07 -0.46
C THR A 330 -0.05 2.83 0.24
N ASP A 331 -0.49 1.85 -0.52
CA ASP A 331 -1.00 0.61 0.02
C ASP A 331 -0.09 -0.59 -0.25
N THR A 332 -0.13 -1.54 0.65
CA THR A 332 0.49 -2.86 0.49
C THR A 332 0.01 -3.81 1.57
N SER A 333 0.23 -5.11 1.36
CA SER A 333 -0.05 -6.12 2.38
C SER A 333 1.22 -6.59 3.07
N ILE A 334 1.12 -6.93 4.36
CA ILE A 334 2.21 -7.58 5.10
C ILE A 334 2.45 -9.00 4.60
N ARG A 335 1.45 -9.61 3.96
CA ARG A 335 1.50 -10.97 3.39
C ARG A 335 1.46 -10.93 1.87
N GLY A 336 1.80 -12.03 1.23
CA GLY A 336 1.67 -12.19 -0.22
C GLY A 336 0.20 -12.36 -0.63
N GLY A 337 -0.58 -11.28 -0.57
CA GLY A 337 -2.01 -11.21 -0.87
C GLY A 337 -2.78 -10.41 0.18
N TRP A 338 -4.06 -10.08 -0.11
CA TRP A 338 -4.90 -9.27 0.76
C TRP A 338 -5.61 -10.08 1.84
N PHE A 339 -5.88 -11.37 1.61
CA PHE A 339 -6.52 -12.24 2.59
C PHE A 339 -5.53 -13.25 3.17
N TRP A 340 -5.69 -13.55 4.45
CA TRP A 340 -4.91 -14.59 5.11
C TRP A 340 -5.28 -15.98 4.55
N ARG A 341 -4.27 -16.81 4.26
CA ARG A 341 -4.46 -18.16 3.72
C ARG A 341 -3.83 -19.24 4.60
N ASN A 342 -2.54 -19.14 4.82
CA ASN A 342 -1.78 -20.12 5.59
C ASN A 342 -0.62 -19.46 6.32
N GLU A 343 -0.47 -19.76 7.62
CA GLU A 343 0.56 -19.16 8.46
C GLU A 343 1.98 -19.49 7.99
N TYR A 344 2.19 -20.64 7.39
CA TYR A 344 3.54 -21.12 7.01
C TYR A 344 3.86 -20.92 5.53
N GLU A 345 2.91 -21.04 4.65
CA GLU A 345 3.12 -21.00 3.20
C GLU A 345 3.09 -19.58 2.62
N GLN A 346 2.23 -18.74 3.18
CA GLN A 346 2.12 -17.36 2.72
C GLN A 346 3.28 -16.52 3.28
N PRO A 347 4.12 -15.92 2.42
CA PRO A 347 5.25 -15.12 2.88
C PRO A 347 4.79 -13.91 3.68
N VAL A 348 5.51 -13.57 4.74
CA VAL A 348 5.31 -12.37 5.57
C VAL A 348 6.49 -11.45 5.38
N ARG A 349 6.24 -10.15 5.11
CA ARG A 349 7.28 -9.13 4.99
C ARG A 349 8.10 -9.05 6.27
N SER A 350 9.39 -8.89 6.13
CA SER A 350 10.27 -8.65 7.28
C SER A 350 10.06 -7.27 7.90
N ALA A 351 10.48 -7.09 9.14
CA ALA A 351 10.48 -5.77 9.78
C ALA A 351 11.40 -4.77 9.07
N ASP A 352 12.45 -5.22 8.38
CA ASP A 352 13.31 -4.36 7.54
C ASP A 352 12.53 -3.82 6.36
N ASN A 353 11.78 -4.70 5.67
CA ASN A 353 10.99 -4.31 4.51
C ASN A 353 9.88 -3.33 4.89
N VAL A 354 9.07 -3.65 5.93
CA VAL A 354 7.99 -2.77 6.38
C VAL A 354 8.50 -1.43 6.89
N PHE A 355 9.62 -1.41 7.63
CA PHE A 355 10.23 -0.17 8.10
C PHE A 355 10.80 0.67 6.95
N ASP A 356 11.39 0.05 5.93
CA ASP A 356 11.83 0.74 4.72
C ASP A 356 10.65 1.35 3.96
N ILE A 357 9.55 0.61 3.81
CA ILE A 357 8.29 1.13 3.22
C ILE A 357 7.78 2.34 4.02
N TYR A 358 7.72 2.25 5.36
CA TYR A 358 7.32 3.37 6.21
C TYR A 358 8.18 4.61 5.98
N GLU A 359 9.51 4.47 5.95
CA GLU A 359 10.42 5.61 5.73
C GLU A 359 10.28 6.21 4.32
N ARG A 360 9.94 5.39 3.29
CA ARG A 360 9.77 5.87 1.91
C ARG A 360 8.39 6.46 1.66
N SER A 361 7.34 5.90 2.24
CA SER A 361 5.96 6.35 2.04
C SER A 361 5.60 7.52 2.95
N VAL A 362 5.60 7.34 4.27
CA VAL A 362 5.35 8.42 5.23
C VAL A 362 6.42 9.50 5.11
N GLY A 363 7.68 9.10 4.97
CA GLY A 363 8.79 10.01 4.68
C GLY A 363 8.88 10.46 3.23
N GLY A 364 7.95 10.07 2.38
CA GLY A 364 7.82 10.42 0.98
C GLY A 364 6.63 11.32 0.66
N ASN A 365 6.00 11.94 1.68
CA ASN A 365 4.84 12.81 1.53
C ASN A 365 3.52 12.06 1.21
N SER A 366 3.38 10.82 1.69
CA SER A 366 2.20 9.95 1.50
C SER A 366 1.70 9.41 2.83
N ILE A 367 0.47 8.93 2.86
CA ILE A 367 -0.08 8.09 3.92
C ILE A 367 0.34 6.65 3.61
N LEU A 368 0.67 5.85 4.60
CA LEU A 368 0.88 4.41 4.45
C LEU A 368 -0.29 3.64 5.04
N ILE A 369 -0.99 2.88 4.19
CA ILE A 369 -1.96 1.87 4.61
C ILE A 369 -1.35 0.47 4.41
N LEU A 370 -1.19 -0.26 5.50
CA LEU A 370 -0.62 -1.61 5.50
C LEU A 370 -1.68 -2.63 5.91
N ASN A 371 -1.96 -3.57 5.02
CA ASN A 371 -2.90 -4.64 5.31
C ASN A 371 -2.32 -5.66 6.29
N LEU A 372 -3.07 -5.93 7.33
CA LEU A 372 -2.84 -6.95 8.35
C LEU A 372 -4.03 -7.92 8.33
N PRO A 373 -4.03 -8.93 7.44
CA PRO A 373 -5.19 -9.79 7.26
C PRO A 373 -5.41 -10.71 8.48
N PRO A 374 -6.60 -10.68 9.11
CA PRO A 374 -6.91 -11.59 10.21
C PRO A 374 -7.00 -13.04 9.74
N THR A 375 -6.56 -13.96 10.59
CA THR A 375 -6.61 -15.41 10.37
C THR A 375 -8.04 -15.96 10.43
N ARG A 376 -8.21 -17.24 10.12
CA ARG A 376 -9.48 -17.97 10.31
C ARG A 376 -9.94 -18.08 11.77
N ASP A 377 -9.05 -17.76 12.72
CA ASP A 377 -9.36 -17.69 14.15
C ASP A 377 -9.70 -16.26 14.61
N GLY A 378 -9.84 -15.29 13.68
CA GLY A 378 -10.23 -13.92 13.99
C GLY A 378 -9.20 -13.12 14.79
N ILE A 379 -7.92 -13.44 14.66
CA ILE A 379 -6.76 -12.75 15.26
C ILE A 379 -5.74 -12.42 14.17
N LEU A 380 -4.85 -11.49 14.41
CA LEU A 380 -3.67 -11.31 13.58
C LEU A 380 -2.68 -12.45 13.85
N GLY A 381 -2.07 -12.99 12.78
CA GLY A 381 -1.13 -14.11 12.86
C GLY A 381 0.12 -13.77 13.69
N GLU A 382 0.73 -14.79 14.29
CA GLU A 382 1.86 -14.61 15.20
C GLU A 382 3.04 -13.88 14.51
N ARG A 383 3.37 -14.29 13.29
CA ARG A 383 4.47 -13.68 12.51
C ARG A 383 4.18 -12.22 12.14
N ASP A 384 2.91 -11.88 11.84
CA ASP A 384 2.49 -10.50 11.56
C ASP A 384 2.66 -9.64 12.83
N VAL A 385 2.23 -10.19 13.97
CA VAL A 385 2.35 -9.52 15.28
C VAL A 385 3.82 -9.26 15.64
N GLU A 386 4.71 -10.23 15.44
CA GLU A 386 6.15 -10.07 15.70
C GLU A 386 6.77 -9.00 14.80
N THR A 387 6.47 -9.04 13.50
CA THR A 387 6.95 -8.03 12.55
C THR A 387 6.46 -6.64 12.96
N MET A 388 5.18 -6.47 13.26
CA MET A 388 4.61 -5.16 13.60
C MET A 388 5.12 -4.60 14.93
N LYS A 389 5.37 -5.44 15.93
CA LYS A 389 6.01 -5.03 17.19
C LYS A 389 7.42 -4.50 16.95
N GLU A 390 8.20 -5.20 16.12
CA GLU A 390 9.56 -4.77 15.78
C GLU A 390 9.56 -3.47 14.98
N VAL A 391 8.67 -3.31 14.00
CA VAL A 391 8.49 -2.06 13.22
C VAL A 391 8.16 -0.90 14.16
N GLY A 392 7.17 -1.07 15.04
CA GLY A 392 6.78 -0.05 16.01
C GLY A 392 7.93 0.31 16.97
N ARG A 393 8.72 -0.67 17.40
CA ARG A 393 9.93 -0.44 18.20
C ARG A 393 10.94 0.43 17.45
N ARG A 394 11.24 0.11 16.18
CA ARG A 394 12.17 0.87 15.33
C ARG A 394 11.71 2.31 15.11
N ILE A 395 10.42 2.52 14.83
CA ILE A 395 9.83 3.87 14.68
C ILE A 395 10.05 4.68 15.97
N ARG A 396 9.70 4.12 17.12
CA ARG A 396 9.84 4.81 18.42
C ARG A 396 11.30 5.10 18.76
N GLU A 397 12.20 4.14 18.60
CA GLU A 397 13.63 4.31 18.90
C GLU A 397 14.28 5.34 17.99
N THR A 398 13.94 5.33 16.69
CA THR A 398 14.52 6.26 15.73
C THR A 398 13.96 7.66 15.88
N TYR A 399 12.64 7.81 15.78
CA TYR A 399 11.97 9.11 15.68
C TYR A 399 11.50 9.67 17.01
N GLY A 400 11.46 8.88 18.07
CA GLY A 400 11.12 9.35 19.42
C GLY A 400 12.16 10.32 20.01
N VAL A 401 13.39 10.33 19.52
CA VAL A 401 14.48 11.19 20.01
C VAL A 401 14.92 12.19 18.95
N ASN A 402 14.60 13.47 19.15
CA ASN A 402 15.16 14.54 18.31
C ASN A 402 16.53 14.97 18.86
N LEU A 403 17.56 14.84 18.07
CA LEU A 403 18.95 15.18 18.39
C LEU A 403 19.22 16.69 18.31
N CYS A 404 18.35 17.47 17.65
CA CYS A 404 18.51 18.92 17.55
C CYS A 404 18.39 19.60 18.93
N LYS A 405 19.25 20.60 19.18
CA LYS A 405 19.26 21.38 20.43
C LYS A 405 17.97 22.20 20.61
N ARG A 406 17.42 22.68 19.52
CA ARG A 406 16.19 23.48 19.45
C ARG A 406 15.19 22.83 18.51
N LYS A 407 13.91 23.00 18.79
CA LYS A 407 12.84 22.67 17.84
C LYS A 407 12.49 23.91 17.04
N VAL A 408 12.13 23.74 15.79
CA VAL A 408 11.42 24.78 15.04
C VAL A 408 10.05 24.94 15.68
N ARG A 409 9.74 26.14 16.19
CA ARG A 409 8.48 26.42 16.91
C ARG A 409 7.47 27.21 16.09
N LYS A 410 7.95 27.85 15.02
CA LYS A 410 7.17 28.63 14.06
C LYS A 410 7.73 28.35 12.67
N PRO A 411 6.91 28.47 11.63
CA PRO A 411 7.40 28.41 10.25
C PRO A 411 8.54 29.38 10.03
N VAL A 412 9.62 28.93 9.41
CA VAL A 412 10.84 29.68 9.13
C VAL A 412 11.01 29.74 7.62
N GLU A 413 11.13 30.96 7.07
CA GLU A 413 11.48 31.15 5.68
C GLU A 413 12.94 30.72 5.46
N VAL A 414 13.16 29.94 4.41
CA VAL A 414 14.46 29.41 4.05
C VAL A 414 14.97 30.18 2.83
N GLY A 415 16.08 30.88 2.99
CA GLY A 415 16.80 31.49 1.86
C GLY A 415 17.72 30.45 1.23
N GLU A 416 19.04 30.57 1.53
CA GLU A 416 20.03 29.60 1.03
C GLU A 416 20.03 28.28 1.80
N GLY A 417 19.68 28.31 3.10
CA GLY A 417 19.61 27.11 3.93
C GLY A 417 19.23 27.41 5.38
N ILE A 418 18.93 26.32 6.13
CA ILE A 418 18.67 26.36 7.56
C ILE A 418 19.66 25.43 8.28
N GLU A 419 20.39 25.98 9.24
CA GLU A 419 21.37 25.26 10.06
C GLU A 419 20.77 24.89 11.42
N MET A 420 20.97 23.63 11.85
CA MET A 420 20.54 23.14 13.14
C MET A 420 21.73 22.58 13.92
N LYS A 421 21.90 23.11 15.14
CA LYS A 421 22.89 22.60 16.08
C LYS A 421 22.33 21.42 16.86
N LEU A 422 23.08 20.34 16.95
CA LEU A 422 22.73 19.17 17.76
C LEU A 422 23.05 19.42 19.24
N ARG A 423 22.48 18.60 20.11
CA ARG A 423 22.71 18.71 21.58
C ARG A 423 24.15 18.45 21.96
N ARG A 424 24.83 17.58 21.22
CA ARG A 424 26.23 17.20 21.32
C ARG A 424 26.71 16.63 19.98
N GLN A 425 27.98 16.44 19.82
CA GLN A 425 28.51 15.60 18.73
C GLN A 425 27.97 14.17 18.88
N CYS A 426 27.32 13.64 17.87
CA CYS A 426 26.67 12.32 17.89
C CYS A 426 26.49 11.77 16.46
N LYS A 427 26.18 10.50 16.37
CA LYS A 427 25.80 9.84 15.13
C LYS A 427 24.45 10.35 14.64
N VAL A 428 24.31 10.61 13.35
CA VAL A 428 23.09 11.04 12.66
C VAL A 428 23.04 10.35 11.31
N ASN A 429 21.83 9.88 10.90
CA ASN A 429 21.60 9.32 9.58
C ASN A 429 20.16 9.53 9.07
N ARG A 430 19.36 10.32 9.80
CA ARG A 430 18.00 10.71 9.42
C ARG A 430 17.75 12.18 9.72
N ILE A 431 17.15 12.88 8.74
CA ILE A 431 16.59 14.22 8.91
C ILE A 431 15.10 14.15 8.57
N VAL A 432 14.25 14.73 9.40
CA VAL A 432 12.82 14.88 9.13
C VAL A 432 12.49 16.35 8.91
N LEU A 433 11.81 16.65 7.82
CA LEU A 433 11.38 17.99 7.42
C LEU A 433 9.89 18.00 7.14
N CYS A 434 9.21 19.13 7.45
CA CYS A 434 7.83 19.40 7.07
C CYS A 434 7.69 20.83 6.57
N GLU A 435 6.84 21.03 5.56
CA GLU A 435 6.34 22.35 5.16
C GLU A 435 5.01 22.64 5.86
N PRO A 436 4.64 23.91 6.09
CA PRO A 436 3.34 24.27 6.67
C PRO A 436 2.24 24.28 5.58
N ILE A 437 2.00 23.16 4.95
CA ILE A 437 1.20 23.02 3.71
C ILE A 437 -0.22 23.59 3.83
N ALA A 438 -0.84 23.51 5.03
CA ALA A 438 -2.16 24.09 5.27
C ALA A 438 -2.21 25.62 5.07
N PHE A 439 -1.06 26.30 5.19
CA PHE A 439 -0.95 27.76 5.09
C PHE A 439 -0.23 28.23 3.82
N THR A 440 0.72 27.45 3.34
CA THR A 440 1.65 27.89 2.30
C THR A 440 1.62 27.03 1.05
N GLY A 441 0.93 25.91 1.05
CA GLY A 441 1.04 24.88 0.02
C GLY A 441 2.41 24.20 -0.01
N GLU A 442 2.60 23.29 -0.94
CA GLU A 442 3.86 22.57 -1.17
C GLU A 442 4.77 23.40 -2.08
N ARG A 443 6.01 23.61 -1.68
CA ARG A 443 6.91 24.55 -2.35
C ARG A 443 8.26 23.98 -2.74
N ILE A 444 8.88 23.18 -1.86
CA ILE A 444 10.25 22.67 -2.07
C ILE A 444 10.22 21.58 -3.11
N GLU A 445 11.01 21.73 -4.18
CA GLU A 445 11.14 20.76 -5.27
C GLU A 445 12.41 19.94 -5.17
N LYS A 446 13.48 20.52 -4.58
CA LYS A 446 14.75 19.84 -4.38
C LYS A 446 15.53 20.43 -3.22
N LEU A 447 16.14 19.57 -2.45
CA LEU A 447 16.96 19.96 -1.30
C LEU A 447 18.25 19.12 -1.21
N ALA A 448 19.25 19.66 -0.50
CA ALA A 448 20.43 18.93 -0.07
C ALA A 448 20.57 19.02 1.46
N VAL A 449 21.10 17.96 2.04
CA VAL A 449 21.48 17.89 3.46
C VAL A 449 22.99 17.87 3.57
N ASP A 450 23.54 18.75 4.39
CA ASP A 450 24.96 18.80 4.72
C ASP A 450 25.17 18.46 6.22
N ALA A 451 26.29 17.84 6.53
CA ALA A 451 26.80 17.67 7.87
C ALA A 451 28.14 18.38 8.05
N LEU A 452 28.38 18.96 9.22
CA LEU A 452 29.67 19.59 9.55
C LEU A 452 30.62 18.50 10.05
N ILE A 453 31.57 18.09 9.20
CA ILE A 453 32.55 17.01 9.47
C ILE A 453 33.94 17.61 9.40
N ASP A 454 34.75 17.47 10.46
CA ASP A 454 36.10 18.03 10.55
C ASP A 454 36.18 19.52 10.23
N GLY A 455 35.19 20.27 10.69
CA GLY A 455 35.09 21.73 10.47
C GLY A 455 34.66 22.16 9.06
N GLN A 456 34.33 21.22 8.18
CA GLN A 456 33.86 21.49 6.81
C GLN A 456 32.46 20.95 6.57
N TRP A 457 31.64 21.71 5.85
CA TRP A 457 30.35 21.25 5.39
C TRP A 457 30.53 20.24 4.25
N LYS A 458 30.01 19.03 4.45
CA LYS A 458 29.97 17.98 3.43
C LYS A 458 28.52 17.63 3.13
N GLU A 459 28.16 17.62 1.86
CA GLU A 459 26.86 17.13 1.41
C GLU A 459 26.77 15.63 1.67
N VAL A 460 25.69 15.19 2.33
CA VAL A 460 25.47 13.80 2.70
C VAL A 460 24.25 13.19 2.00
N ALA A 461 23.33 14.02 1.50
CA ALA A 461 22.19 13.55 0.73
C ALA A 461 21.57 14.67 -0.10
N THR A 462 20.92 14.30 -1.20
CA THR A 462 20.05 15.15 -2.03
C THR A 462 18.70 14.44 -2.19
N TYR A 463 17.62 15.19 -2.05
CA TYR A 463 16.24 14.67 -2.15
C TYR A 463 15.35 15.63 -2.93
N GLY A 464 14.19 15.11 -3.37
CA GLY A 464 13.18 15.87 -4.07
C GLY A 464 12.28 16.72 -3.15
N ASN A 465 10.96 16.69 -3.37
CA ASN A 465 9.98 17.51 -2.66
C ASN A 465 9.91 17.19 -1.15
N VAL A 466 9.30 18.08 -0.36
CA VAL A 466 9.11 17.92 1.09
C VAL A 466 7.65 17.69 1.44
N GLY A 467 6.77 18.65 1.18
CA GLY A 467 5.35 18.58 1.49
C GLY A 467 5.03 18.41 2.97
N HIS A 468 4.08 17.52 3.29
CA HIS A 468 3.66 17.23 4.68
C HIS A 468 4.82 16.69 5.51
N LYS A 469 5.53 15.67 4.99
CA LYS A 469 6.69 15.06 5.66
C LYS A 469 7.70 14.48 4.66
N ARG A 470 8.98 14.80 4.87
CA ARG A 470 10.10 14.14 4.19
C ARG A 470 11.07 13.57 5.21
N ILE A 471 11.36 12.27 5.09
CA ILE A 471 12.46 11.60 5.79
C ILE A 471 13.64 11.49 4.83
N VAL A 472 14.70 12.23 5.11
CA VAL A 472 15.96 12.15 4.38
C VAL A 472 16.87 11.13 5.05
N ARG A 473 17.29 10.11 4.31
CA ARG A 473 18.16 9.02 4.77
C ARG A 473 19.56 9.19 4.17
N PHE A 474 20.58 8.93 4.94
CA PHE A 474 21.98 8.95 4.48
C PHE A 474 22.87 8.06 5.35
N ALA A 475 24.07 7.73 4.85
CA ALA A 475 25.07 6.98 5.62
C ALA A 475 25.41 7.68 6.93
N THR A 476 25.61 6.93 8.01
CA THR A 476 25.85 7.48 9.33
C THR A 476 27.07 8.40 9.36
N VAL A 477 26.88 9.60 9.85
CA VAL A 477 27.95 10.58 10.10
C VAL A 477 27.96 10.99 11.57
N THR A 478 29.15 11.31 12.10
CA THR A 478 29.32 11.89 13.43
C THR A 478 29.51 13.41 13.30
N THR A 479 28.56 14.18 13.84
CA THR A 479 28.56 15.64 13.72
C THR A 479 27.89 16.31 14.91
N ASP A 480 28.12 17.63 15.09
CA ASP A 480 27.37 18.48 16.02
C ASP A 480 26.43 19.46 15.30
N ARG A 481 26.45 19.49 13.96
CA ARG A 481 25.65 20.39 13.12
C ARG A 481 25.23 19.75 11.82
N VAL A 482 23.98 20.00 11.44
CA VAL A 482 23.40 19.64 10.15
C VAL A 482 22.80 20.88 9.50
N ARG A 483 22.76 20.91 8.18
CA ARG A 483 22.16 22.00 7.42
C ARG A 483 21.32 21.44 6.28
N VAL A 484 20.19 22.06 6.00
CA VAL A 484 19.39 21.80 4.81
C VAL A 484 19.49 23.01 3.89
N ARG A 485 19.85 22.79 2.64
CA ARG A 485 19.84 23.79 1.58
C ARG A 485 18.69 23.49 0.63
N VAL A 486 17.87 24.49 0.31
CA VAL A 486 16.86 24.39 -0.74
C VAL A 486 17.52 24.69 -2.07
N LEU A 487 17.50 23.75 -2.99
CA LEU A 487 18.12 23.86 -4.30
C LEU A 487 17.12 24.39 -5.33
N GLU A 488 15.88 23.90 -5.29
CA GLU A 488 14.78 24.28 -6.19
C GLU A 488 13.48 24.41 -5.43
N SER A 489 12.63 25.37 -5.80
CA SER A 489 11.31 25.56 -5.17
C SER A 489 10.35 26.33 -6.09
N ARG A 490 9.05 26.06 -5.92
CA ARG A 490 7.94 26.74 -6.63
C ARG A 490 7.70 28.16 -6.16
N ALA A 491 8.00 28.40 -4.88
CA ALA A 491 7.93 29.72 -4.23
C ALA A 491 8.93 29.74 -3.08
N LYS A 492 9.06 30.89 -2.38
CA LYS A 492 9.94 31.00 -1.22
C LYS A 492 9.66 29.87 -0.23
N ALA A 493 10.64 29.02 0.00
CA ALA A 493 10.52 27.83 0.83
C ALA A 493 10.28 28.18 2.31
N ILE A 494 9.45 27.41 2.98
CA ILE A 494 9.13 27.58 4.40
C ILE A 494 9.15 26.20 5.09
N ILE A 495 9.93 26.09 6.15
CA ILE A 495 10.03 24.88 6.98
C ILE A 495 9.25 25.08 8.28
N SER A 496 8.32 24.19 8.60
CA SER A 496 7.56 24.18 9.86
C SER A 496 8.13 23.22 10.91
N ALA A 497 8.81 22.16 10.46
CA ALA A 497 9.52 21.24 11.33
C ALA A 497 10.87 20.84 10.73
N PHE A 498 11.86 20.69 11.62
CA PHE A 498 13.19 20.16 11.30
C PHE A 498 13.70 19.38 12.52
N SER A 499 13.98 18.11 12.34
CA SER A 499 14.58 17.26 13.37
C SER A 499 15.64 16.34 12.78
N ALA A 500 16.60 15.96 13.62
CA ALA A 500 17.66 15.02 13.28
C ALA A 500 17.56 13.80 14.18
N HIS A 501 17.79 12.63 13.61
CA HIS A 501 17.63 11.36 14.30
C HIS A 501 18.74 10.40 13.93
N TYR A 502 18.86 9.33 14.72
CA TYR A 502 19.80 8.24 14.47
C TYR A 502 19.03 6.92 14.48
N TYR A 503 18.95 6.28 13.33
CA TYR A 503 18.58 4.87 13.23
C TYR A 503 19.81 4.02 13.57
N GLN A 504 19.69 3.19 14.59
CA GLN A 504 20.76 2.26 14.94
C GLN A 504 20.87 1.21 13.84
N GLU A 505 22.02 1.20 13.18
CA GLU A 505 22.34 0.20 12.17
C GLU A 505 22.26 -1.20 12.75
N ARG A 506 21.74 -2.15 11.97
CA ARG A 506 21.52 -3.54 12.34
C ARG A 506 21.83 -4.42 11.15
N PRO A 507 22.11 -5.71 11.36
CA PRO A 507 22.08 -6.66 10.27
C PRO A 507 20.69 -6.61 9.61
N PHE A 508 20.65 -6.50 8.30
CA PHE A 508 19.40 -6.52 7.53
C PHE A 508 19.05 -7.95 7.12
N ASN A 509 17.78 -8.19 6.82
CA ASN A 509 17.34 -9.44 6.25
C ASN A 509 17.78 -9.51 4.78
N VAL A 510 17.99 -10.71 4.28
CA VAL A 510 18.38 -10.96 2.91
C VAL A 510 17.35 -11.86 2.21
N SER A 511 17.28 -11.73 0.88
CA SER A 511 16.53 -12.59 0.00
C SER A 511 17.45 -13.13 -1.10
N SER A 512 17.00 -14.12 -1.86
CA SER A 512 17.75 -14.66 -2.98
C SER A 512 16.87 -14.81 -4.21
N SER A 513 17.51 -14.68 -5.38
CA SER A 513 16.93 -14.99 -6.68
C SER A 513 17.84 -15.94 -7.44
N PHE A 514 17.26 -16.66 -8.43
CA PHE A 514 17.95 -17.64 -9.23
C PHE A 514 17.62 -17.43 -10.72
N SER A 515 18.64 -17.16 -11.51
CA SER A 515 18.46 -16.94 -12.94
C SER A 515 18.40 -18.25 -13.74
N ALA A 516 17.85 -18.18 -14.97
CA ALA A 516 17.71 -19.34 -15.85
C ALA A 516 19.02 -20.02 -16.18
N ASP A 517 20.12 -19.26 -16.24
CA ASP A 517 21.47 -19.74 -16.53
C ASP A 517 22.29 -20.13 -15.28
N GLY A 518 21.60 -20.35 -14.16
CA GLY A 518 22.15 -20.93 -12.94
C GLY A 518 22.90 -19.97 -12.02
N TYR A 519 22.69 -18.64 -12.14
CA TYR A 519 23.26 -17.69 -11.20
C TYR A 519 22.34 -17.44 -9.99
N VAL A 520 22.90 -17.53 -8.81
CA VAL A 520 22.31 -17.13 -7.54
C VAL A 520 22.70 -15.69 -7.24
N THR A 521 21.74 -14.86 -6.94
CA THR A 521 21.92 -13.47 -6.46
C THR A 521 21.32 -13.35 -5.07
N ILE A 522 22.08 -12.81 -4.10
CA ILE A 522 21.62 -12.54 -2.75
C ILE A 522 21.51 -11.02 -2.60
N THR A 523 20.35 -10.53 -2.18
CA THR A 523 20.07 -9.11 -2.03
C THR A 523 19.48 -8.81 -0.65
N PRO A 524 19.62 -7.57 -0.13
CA PRO A 524 18.84 -7.16 1.03
C PRO A 524 17.36 -7.30 0.76
N ASP A 525 16.58 -7.73 1.75
CA ASP A 525 15.14 -7.89 1.65
C ASP A 525 14.43 -6.52 1.53
N ALA A 526 14.95 -5.50 2.18
CA ALA A 526 14.43 -4.15 2.07
C ALA A 526 14.58 -3.60 0.64
N GLY A 527 13.47 -3.16 0.04
CA GLY A 527 13.43 -2.59 -1.31
C GLY A 527 13.35 -3.60 -2.45
N THR A 528 13.25 -4.90 -2.19
CA THR A 528 13.18 -5.95 -3.23
C THR A 528 11.85 -5.98 -3.99
N PHE A 529 10.82 -5.32 -3.49
CA PHE A 529 9.49 -5.23 -4.12
C PHE A 529 9.29 -3.95 -4.95
N SER A 530 10.31 -3.14 -5.13
CA SER A 530 10.22 -1.91 -5.92
C SER A 530 10.32 -2.20 -7.41
N TRP A 531 9.26 -1.94 -8.14
CA TRP A 531 9.09 -2.22 -9.56
C TRP A 531 10.10 -1.52 -10.49
N LYS A 532 10.54 -0.32 -10.17
CA LYS A 532 11.34 0.51 -11.09
C LYS A 532 12.25 1.52 -10.40
N ARG A 533 12.29 1.59 -9.07
CA ARG A 533 12.96 2.71 -8.42
C ARG A 533 14.33 2.35 -7.94
N ASN A 534 15.25 3.13 -8.47
CA ASN A 534 16.65 3.07 -8.17
C ASN A 534 16.86 3.08 -6.64
N SER A 535 17.24 1.95 -6.10
CA SER A 535 17.47 1.73 -4.66
C SER A 535 18.75 2.43 -4.15
N GLN A 536 19.12 3.59 -4.72
CA GLN A 536 20.33 4.34 -4.28
C GLN A 536 20.33 4.60 -2.78
N ASN A 537 19.15 4.66 -2.17
CA ASN A 537 18.94 4.81 -0.74
C ASN A 537 18.48 3.51 -0.06
N SER A 538 18.76 2.33 -0.65
CA SER A 538 18.46 1.05 -0.01
C SER A 538 19.20 0.93 1.31
N ILE A 539 18.66 0.14 2.25
CA ILE A 539 19.26 -0.07 3.56
C ILE A 539 20.69 -0.64 3.46
N ALA A 540 20.98 -1.42 2.41
CA ALA A 540 22.32 -1.93 2.13
C ALA A 540 23.31 -0.83 1.78
N ASN A 541 22.91 0.13 0.93
CA ASN A 541 23.77 1.28 0.58
C ASN A 541 24.00 2.21 1.77
N LEU A 542 23.04 2.26 2.70
CA LEU A 542 23.15 3.06 3.92
C LEU A 542 23.99 2.38 5.01
N ASN A 543 24.33 1.10 4.85
CA ASN A 543 25.09 0.31 5.82
C ASN A 543 26.24 -0.45 5.18
N PRO A 544 27.31 0.25 4.72
CA PRO A 544 28.40 -0.35 3.95
C PRO A 544 29.29 -1.30 4.75
N SER A 545 29.17 -1.34 6.09
CA SER A 545 29.94 -2.24 6.95
C SER A 545 29.27 -3.61 7.14
N ALA A 546 28.01 -3.74 6.73
CA ALA A 546 27.29 -5.01 6.80
C ALA A 546 27.78 -5.95 5.69
N LYS A 547 28.00 -7.21 6.04
CA LYS A 547 28.45 -8.26 5.12
C LYS A 547 27.45 -9.39 5.08
N ILE A 548 27.31 -10.01 3.92
CA ILE A 548 26.45 -11.17 3.72
C ILE A 548 27.33 -12.41 3.65
N TYR A 549 27.01 -13.42 4.46
CA TYR A 549 27.63 -14.74 4.45
C TYR A 549 26.64 -15.81 4.07
N TYR A 550 27.08 -16.89 3.42
CA TYR A 550 26.18 -17.93 2.96
C TYR A 550 26.82 -19.32 2.98
N THR A 551 25.97 -20.36 2.99
CA THR A 551 26.30 -21.78 2.83
C THR A 551 25.43 -22.38 1.72
N LEU A 552 25.88 -23.49 1.11
CA LEU A 552 25.19 -24.17 0.00
C LEU A 552 24.80 -25.62 0.35
N ASP A 553 25.15 -26.06 1.55
CA ASP A 553 24.88 -27.41 2.06
C ASP A 553 23.77 -27.45 3.12
N GLY A 554 23.12 -26.29 3.34
CA GLY A 554 22.05 -26.16 4.35
C GLY A 554 22.56 -25.98 5.79
N SER A 555 23.88 -25.90 6.01
CA SER A 555 24.44 -25.55 7.32
C SER A 555 24.15 -24.07 7.67
N GLU A 556 24.15 -23.74 8.98
CA GLU A 556 23.95 -22.35 9.43
C GLU A 556 25.14 -21.49 9.07
N PRO A 557 24.96 -20.35 8.34
CA PRO A 557 26.06 -19.46 7.98
C PRO A 557 26.51 -18.61 9.17
N ASP A 558 27.82 -18.39 9.24
CA ASP A 558 28.52 -17.54 10.22
C ASP A 558 29.63 -16.71 9.54
N GLU A 559 30.41 -15.95 10.31
CA GLU A 559 31.55 -15.14 9.82
C GLU A 559 32.66 -15.95 9.14
N ASN A 560 32.72 -17.29 9.33
CA ASN A 560 33.68 -18.19 8.68
C ASN A 560 33.13 -18.79 7.38
N SER A 561 31.86 -18.59 7.10
CA SER A 561 31.19 -19.04 5.87
C SER A 561 31.63 -18.21 4.66
N MET A 562 31.16 -18.57 3.46
CA MET A 562 31.50 -17.83 2.24
C MET A 562 30.92 -16.40 2.30
N GLU A 563 31.78 -15.39 2.10
CA GLU A 563 31.32 -14.00 1.96
C GLU A 563 30.74 -13.78 0.57
N TYR A 564 29.54 -13.18 0.50
CA TYR A 564 28.90 -12.86 -0.77
C TYR A 564 29.48 -11.58 -1.39
N ASN A 565 30.10 -11.72 -2.56
CA ASN A 565 30.73 -10.62 -3.28
C ASN A 565 30.10 -10.36 -4.65
N GLY A 566 28.97 -10.98 -4.95
CA GLY A 566 28.24 -10.85 -6.22
C GLY A 566 27.65 -12.19 -6.69
N PRO A 567 26.87 -12.18 -7.79
CA PRO A 567 26.23 -13.39 -8.31
C PRO A 567 27.21 -14.52 -8.59
N PHE A 568 26.85 -15.75 -8.25
CA PHE A 568 27.64 -16.94 -8.43
C PHE A 568 26.81 -18.10 -9.00
N LYS A 569 27.47 -19.04 -9.70
CA LYS A 569 26.81 -20.24 -10.23
C LYS A 569 26.65 -21.32 -9.17
N PHE A 570 25.41 -21.79 -9.04
CA PHE A 570 25.07 -22.92 -8.20
C PHE A 570 23.75 -23.53 -8.66
N GLN A 571 23.56 -24.83 -8.47
CA GLN A 571 22.31 -25.50 -8.83
C GLN A 571 22.02 -26.67 -7.89
N ASN A 572 20.73 -26.97 -7.73
CA ASN A 572 20.19 -28.12 -6.99
C ASN A 572 20.76 -28.25 -5.57
N GLY A 573 20.32 -27.36 -4.68
CA GLY A 573 20.71 -27.40 -3.28
C GLY A 573 19.99 -26.39 -2.40
N THR A 574 20.39 -26.34 -1.13
CA THR A 574 19.80 -25.42 -0.15
C THR A 574 20.79 -24.30 0.15
N LEU A 575 20.44 -23.09 -0.25
CA LEU A 575 21.13 -21.87 0.16
C LEU A 575 20.63 -21.45 1.54
N LYS A 576 21.55 -21.17 2.46
CA LYS A 576 21.29 -20.34 3.63
C LYS A 576 22.17 -19.11 3.59
N ALA A 577 21.62 -17.95 3.92
CA ALA A 577 22.35 -16.68 3.90
C ALA A 577 21.98 -15.82 5.09
N VAL A 578 22.94 -15.05 5.61
CA VAL A 578 22.75 -14.15 6.73
C VAL A 578 23.57 -12.87 6.55
N CYS A 579 23.01 -11.73 6.92
CA CYS A 579 23.76 -10.49 7.06
C CYS A 579 24.37 -10.42 8.46
N ILE A 580 25.67 -10.07 8.54
CA ILE A 580 26.38 -9.85 9.80
C ILE A 580 26.94 -8.43 9.84
N LEU A 581 26.74 -7.76 10.97
CA LEU A 581 27.22 -6.40 11.25
C LEU A 581 27.82 -6.36 12.66
N ASP A 582 29.08 -5.99 12.76
CA ASP A 582 29.80 -5.85 14.04
C ASP A 582 29.65 -7.09 14.97
N GLY A 583 29.70 -8.31 14.39
CA GLY A 583 29.50 -9.58 15.09
C GLY A 583 28.05 -9.91 15.47
N GLN A 584 27.09 -9.10 15.09
CA GLN A 584 25.65 -9.38 15.26
C GLN A 584 25.13 -10.05 13.99
N CYS A 585 24.47 -11.20 14.15
CA CYS A 585 23.83 -11.92 13.06
C CYS A 585 22.38 -11.43 12.88
N GLY A 586 21.97 -11.23 11.62
CA GLY A 586 20.58 -11.05 11.22
C GLY A 586 19.80 -12.38 11.22
N GLN A 587 18.61 -12.34 10.65
CA GLN A 587 17.81 -13.54 10.42
C GLN A 587 18.41 -14.34 9.26
N VAL A 588 18.51 -15.66 9.43
CA VAL A 588 18.97 -16.55 8.36
C VAL A 588 17.86 -16.71 7.34
N HIS A 589 18.18 -16.38 6.09
CA HIS A 589 17.34 -16.67 4.92
C HIS A 589 17.67 -18.07 4.42
N GLN A 590 16.64 -18.84 4.07
CA GLN A 590 16.78 -20.14 3.44
C GLN A 590 15.99 -20.17 2.12
N SER A 591 16.61 -20.70 1.08
CA SER A 591 15.96 -20.88 -0.22
C SER A 591 16.44 -22.18 -0.87
N HIS A 592 15.52 -22.85 -1.58
CA HIS A 592 15.90 -23.93 -2.47
C HIS A 592 16.37 -23.33 -3.80
N ILE A 593 17.51 -23.79 -4.27
CA ILE A 593 18.06 -23.38 -5.57
C ILE A 593 17.79 -24.53 -6.54
N GLY A 594 17.17 -24.18 -7.67
CA GLY A 594 16.75 -25.13 -8.67
C GLY A 594 17.87 -25.56 -9.63
N TYR A 595 17.46 -26.14 -10.72
CA TYR A 595 18.34 -26.63 -11.79
C TYR A 595 18.67 -25.50 -12.78
N ASP A 596 19.85 -25.58 -13.43
CA ASP A 596 20.18 -24.74 -14.59
C ASP A 596 19.19 -25.07 -15.74
N ARG A 597 18.46 -24.05 -16.18
CA ARG A 597 17.40 -24.16 -17.17
C ARG A 597 17.83 -23.75 -18.58
N SER A 598 19.07 -23.31 -18.76
CA SER A 598 19.58 -22.77 -20.02
C SER A 598 19.50 -23.77 -21.20
N GLY A 599 19.49 -25.08 -20.90
CA GLY A 599 19.34 -26.15 -21.88
C GLY A 599 17.92 -26.66 -22.06
N TRP A 600 16.95 -26.17 -21.30
CA TRP A 600 15.57 -26.65 -21.35
C TRP A 600 14.86 -26.22 -22.63
N LYS A 601 13.99 -27.08 -23.16
CA LYS A 601 13.16 -26.77 -24.33
C LYS A 601 11.74 -26.49 -23.84
N ILE A 602 11.26 -25.31 -24.15
CA ILE A 602 9.95 -24.83 -23.71
C ILE A 602 9.04 -24.76 -24.95
N ASP A 603 7.92 -25.46 -24.88
CA ASP A 603 6.83 -25.43 -25.88
C ASP A 603 5.59 -24.83 -25.25
N ILE A 604 5.12 -23.72 -25.80
CA ILE A 604 4.03 -22.91 -25.26
C ILE A 604 2.87 -22.97 -26.25
N ASN A 605 1.75 -23.48 -25.77
CA ASN A 605 0.48 -23.51 -26.47
C ASN A 605 -0.50 -22.50 -25.90
N SER A 606 -1.68 -22.39 -26.48
CA SER A 606 -2.73 -21.45 -26.02
C SER A 606 -3.25 -21.73 -24.59
N HIS A 607 -3.00 -22.91 -24.04
CA HIS A 607 -3.56 -23.35 -22.74
C HIS A 607 -2.55 -24.03 -21.83
N ASP A 608 -1.38 -24.41 -22.34
CA ASP A 608 -0.36 -25.08 -21.53
C ASP A 608 1.07 -24.68 -21.93
N THR A 609 1.98 -24.85 -20.98
CA THR A 609 3.41 -24.77 -21.19
C THR A 609 4.01 -26.13 -20.89
N VAL A 610 4.72 -26.72 -21.85
CA VAL A 610 5.43 -27.98 -21.68
C VAL A 610 6.94 -27.71 -21.73
N ILE A 611 7.65 -28.25 -20.76
CA ILE A 611 9.10 -28.10 -20.61
C ILE A 611 9.75 -29.47 -20.70
N ASP A 612 10.71 -29.67 -21.62
CA ASP A 612 11.64 -30.81 -21.66
C ASP A 612 12.95 -30.39 -20.97
N CYS A 613 13.20 -30.91 -19.81
CA CYS A 613 14.44 -30.65 -19.05
C CYS A 613 15.68 -31.31 -19.64
N GLY A 614 15.50 -32.16 -20.68
CA GLY A 614 16.59 -32.87 -21.35
C GLY A 614 17.04 -34.15 -20.66
N GLU A 615 16.89 -34.27 -19.37
CA GLU A 615 17.24 -35.40 -18.53
C GLU A 615 16.23 -35.67 -17.43
N LEU A 616 16.35 -36.77 -16.72
CA LEU A 616 15.54 -37.08 -15.56
C LEU A 616 16.08 -36.34 -14.35
N LEU A 617 15.22 -35.50 -13.72
CA LEU A 617 15.52 -34.70 -12.54
C LEU A 617 14.67 -35.19 -11.36
N LEU A 618 15.21 -35.11 -10.14
CA LEU A 618 14.44 -35.29 -8.92
C LEU A 618 13.84 -33.95 -8.53
N ILE A 619 12.53 -33.80 -8.60
CA ILE A 619 11.83 -32.55 -8.38
C ILE A 619 11.14 -32.60 -7.03
N SER A 620 11.45 -31.65 -6.16
CA SER A 620 10.91 -31.48 -4.81
C SER A 620 9.91 -30.33 -4.72
N GLY A 621 9.83 -29.49 -5.74
CA GLY A 621 8.92 -28.37 -5.81
C GLY A 621 9.21 -27.47 -7.01
N PHE A 622 8.45 -26.38 -7.10
CA PHE A 622 8.58 -25.39 -8.17
C PHE A 622 8.53 -23.97 -7.59
N TYR A 623 9.18 -23.05 -8.27
CA TYR A 623 8.82 -21.65 -8.17
C TYR A 623 8.19 -21.20 -9.50
N PHE A 624 7.11 -20.46 -9.37
CA PHE A 624 6.51 -19.72 -10.47
C PHE A 624 6.96 -18.28 -10.39
N VAL A 625 7.54 -17.77 -11.49
CA VAL A 625 7.99 -16.38 -11.61
C VAL A 625 7.19 -15.74 -12.72
N SER A 626 6.36 -14.76 -12.37
CA SER A 626 5.59 -13.99 -13.35
C SER A 626 6.48 -12.95 -14.02
N ASN A 627 6.24 -12.66 -15.30
CA ASN A 627 6.94 -11.56 -15.96
C ASN A 627 6.39 -10.21 -15.49
N THR A 628 7.31 -9.32 -15.15
CA THR A 628 7.02 -7.96 -14.68
C THR A 628 7.12 -6.90 -15.78
N ASP A 629 7.55 -7.26 -16.99
CA ASP A 629 7.84 -6.28 -18.04
C ASP A 629 6.58 -5.84 -18.82
N ASN A 630 5.44 -6.50 -18.61
CA ASN A 630 4.21 -6.25 -19.37
C ASN A 630 3.03 -5.95 -18.42
N PHE A 631 2.96 -4.73 -17.92
CA PHE A 631 1.95 -4.26 -16.97
C PHE A 631 0.48 -4.39 -17.47
N HIS A 632 0.27 -4.60 -18.77
CA HIS A 632 -1.05 -4.78 -19.40
C HIS A 632 -1.27 -6.19 -19.95
N GLY A 633 -0.44 -7.16 -19.56
CA GLY A 633 -0.57 -8.55 -20.00
C GLY A 633 -1.57 -9.36 -19.19
N ASP A 634 -1.91 -10.54 -19.72
CA ASP A 634 -2.64 -11.54 -18.96
C ASP A 634 -1.67 -12.34 -18.09
N TYR A 635 -1.99 -12.44 -16.81
CA TYR A 635 -1.21 -13.18 -15.82
C TYR A 635 -1.89 -14.48 -15.48
N VAL A 636 -1.11 -15.56 -15.28
CA VAL A 636 -1.64 -16.83 -14.80
C VAL A 636 -2.05 -16.69 -13.33
N SER A 637 -3.34 -16.78 -13.05
CA SER A 637 -3.85 -16.76 -11.66
C SER A 637 -4.15 -18.16 -11.13
N ARG A 638 -4.45 -19.13 -12.02
CA ARG A 638 -4.63 -20.53 -11.65
C ARG A 638 -4.04 -21.46 -12.69
N ALA A 639 -3.38 -22.50 -12.23
CA ALA A 639 -2.80 -23.53 -13.08
C ALA A 639 -2.79 -24.90 -12.37
N THR A 640 -2.58 -25.97 -13.14
CA THR A 640 -2.27 -27.29 -12.61
C THR A 640 -0.87 -27.69 -13.08
N MET A 641 -0.01 -28.11 -12.14
CA MET A 641 1.31 -28.66 -12.46
C MET A 641 1.23 -30.17 -12.59
N SER A 642 1.79 -30.68 -13.68
CA SER A 642 1.93 -32.10 -13.97
C SER A 642 3.33 -32.42 -14.43
N VAL A 643 3.79 -33.65 -14.18
CA VAL A 643 5.12 -34.14 -14.53
C VAL A 643 5.02 -35.43 -15.33
N SER A 644 6.09 -35.72 -16.11
CA SER A 644 6.18 -36.97 -16.89
C SER A 644 7.63 -37.40 -17.06
N THR A 645 7.86 -38.70 -17.19
CA THR A 645 9.18 -39.26 -17.54
C THR A 645 9.37 -39.45 -19.07
N ASP A 646 8.27 -39.54 -19.80
CA ASP A 646 8.26 -39.90 -21.25
C ASP A 646 7.54 -38.84 -22.14
N GLY A 647 6.97 -37.83 -21.56
CA GLY A 647 6.20 -36.79 -22.24
C GLY A 647 4.82 -37.24 -22.75
N LYS A 648 4.38 -38.45 -22.41
CA LYS A 648 3.10 -39.04 -22.84
C LYS A 648 2.14 -39.29 -21.69
N VAL A 649 2.63 -39.86 -20.61
CA VAL A 649 1.84 -40.12 -19.40
C VAL A 649 2.16 -39.07 -18.38
N TRP A 650 1.12 -38.32 -17.94
CA TRP A 650 1.23 -37.19 -17.05
C TRP A 650 0.65 -37.48 -15.68
N THR A 651 1.37 -37.13 -14.65
CA THR A 651 0.93 -37.21 -13.25
C THR A 651 0.78 -35.79 -12.70
N LYS A 652 -0.40 -35.45 -12.24
CA LYS A 652 -0.63 -34.17 -11.54
C LYS A 652 0.10 -34.19 -10.21
N VAL A 653 0.82 -33.10 -9.91
CA VAL A 653 1.60 -32.94 -8.68
C VAL A 653 1.16 -31.74 -7.84
N ALA A 654 0.53 -30.71 -8.45
CA ALA A 654 0.01 -29.58 -7.71
C ALA A 654 -1.14 -28.86 -8.44
N ASP A 655 -2.06 -28.27 -7.69
CA ASP A 655 -2.93 -27.19 -8.13
C ASP A 655 -2.38 -25.89 -7.61
N CYS A 656 -2.25 -24.89 -8.50
CA CYS A 656 -1.63 -23.61 -8.22
C CYS A 656 -2.69 -22.51 -8.24
N GLU A 657 -2.65 -21.64 -7.24
CA GLU A 657 -3.42 -20.40 -7.20
C GLU A 657 -2.46 -19.25 -6.87
N PHE A 658 -2.35 -18.28 -7.80
CA PHE A 658 -1.43 -17.15 -7.71
C PHE A 658 -2.24 -15.87 -7.50
N ASP A 659 -2.62 -15.65 -6.25
CA ASP A 659 -3.45 -14.51 -5.88
C ASP A 659 -2.73 -13.18 -6.05
N ASN A 660 -3.49 -12.16 -6.43
CA ASN A 660 -3.01 -10.78 -6.61
C ASN A 660 -1.76 -10.66 -7.52
N ILE A 661 -1.61 -11.59 -8.46
CA ILE A 661 -0.39 -11.69 -9.29
C ILE A 661 -0.17 -10.45 -10.18
N ILE A 662 -1.23 -9.71 -10.51
CA ILE A 662 -1.14 -8.47 -11.28
C ILE A 662 -0.37 -7.40 -10.50
N ASN A 663 -0.72 -7.22 -9.24
CA ASN A 663 -0.21 -6.12 -8.40
C ASN A 663 0.99 -6.55 -7.56
N ASP A 664 1.10 -7.85 -7.26
CA ASP A 664 2.25 -8.46 -6.60
C ASP A 664 2.78 -9.66 -7.41
N PRO A 665 3.57 -9.44 -8.47
CA PRO A 665 4.12 -10.50 -9.32
C PRO A 665 5.33 -11.22 -8.69
N SER A 666 5.47 -11.16 -7.38
CA SER A 666 6.57 -11.84 -6.67
C SER A 666 6.60 -13.34 -6.94
N ARG A 667 7.79 -13.92 -6.84
CA ARG A 667 8.05 -15.36 -7.01
C ARG A 667 7.16 -16.19 -6.06
N ARG A 668 6.46 -17.18 -6.60
CA ARG A 668 5.53 -18.05 -5.86
C ARG A 668 6.10 -19.45 -5.70
N LEU A 669 6.15 -19.94 -4.45
CA LEU A 669 6.49 -21.34 -4.14
C LEU A 669 5.28 -22.23 -4.43
N VAL A 670 5.51 -23.32 -5.17
CA VAL A 670 4.55 -24.39 -5.40
C VAL A 670 5.11 -25.67 -4.76
N SER A 671 4.56 -26.05 -3.63
CA SER A 671 4.94 -27.26 -2.92
C SER A 671 4.31 -28.49 -3.58
N ILE A 672 5.03 -29.61 -3.55
CA ILE A 672 4.50 -30.93 -3.91
C ILE A 672 4.58 -31.86 -2.71
N ASP A 673 3.66 -32.83 -2.60
CA ASP A 673 3.55 -33.70 -1.43
C ASP A 673 4.79 -34.60 -1.25
N GLU A 674 5.30 -35.14 -2.35
CA GLU A 674 6.43 -36.07 -2.38
C GLU A 674 7.35 -35.74 -3.55
N PRO A 675 8.69 -35.81 -3.40
CA PRO A 675 9.62 -35.64 -4.50
C PRO A 675 9.38 -36.65 -5.62
N VAL A 676 9.42 -36.21 -6.87
CA VAL A 676 9.11 -37.03 -8.03
C VAL A 676 10.23 -36.95 -9.09
N THR A 677 10.59 -38.08 -9.67
CA THR A 677 11.52 -38.11 -10.79
C THR A 677 10.80 -37.86 -12.11
N ALA A 678 11.19 -36.82 -12.84
CA ALA A 678 10.58 -36.46 -14.11
C ALA A 678 11.59 -35.83 -15.08
N ARG A 679 11.28 -35.90 -16.36
CA ARG A 679 12.00 -35.17 -17.43
C ARG A 679 11.17 -34.04 -18.01
N TYR A 680 9.85 -34.22 -18.02
CA TYR A 680 8.93 -33.25 -18.59
C TYR A 680 8.06 -32.64 -17.51
N LEU A 681 7.87 -31.32 -17.58
CA LEU A 681 6.98 -30.54 -16.74
C LEU A 681 5.87 -29.96 -17.60
N ARG A 682 4.65 -29.86 -17.10
CA ARG A 682 3.54 -29.20 -17.78
C ARG A 682 2.76 -28.35 -16.81
N MET A 683 2.58 -27.09 -17.18
CA MET A 683 1.66 -26.17 -16.52
C MET A 683 0.42 -25.99 -17.39
N ASP A 684 -0.70 -26.54 -16.96
CA ASP A 684 -2.01 -26.36 -17.59
C ASP A 684 -2.67 -25.10 -16.98
N VAL A 685 -2.79 -24.03 -17.76
CA VAL A 685 -3.40 -22.78 -17.30
C VAL A 685 -4.91 -22.94 -17.20
N LYS A 686 -5.47 -22.61 -16.03
CA LYS A 686 -6.91 -22.72 -15.74
C LYS A 686 -7.60 -21.36 -15.72
N GLN A 687 -6.89 -20.29 -15.34
CA GLN A 687 -7.44 -18.95 -15.27
C GLN A 687 -6.33 -17.92 -15.51
N LEU A 688 -6.68 -16.91 -16.29
CA LEU A 688 -5.89 -15.69 -16.48
C LEU A 688 -6.60 -14.52 -15.81
N VAL A 689 -5.82 -13.50 -15.40
CA VAL A 689 -6.28 -12.21 -14.93
C VAL A 689 -5.48 -11.11 -15.63
N GLY A 690 -6.13 -9.99 -15.96
CA GLY A 690 -5.53 -8.88 -16.70
C GLY A 690 -6.46 -8.37 -17.80
N ASP A 691 -6.02 -7.35 -18.52
CA ASP A 691 -6.77 -6.71 -19.61
C ASP A 691 -6.24 -7.11 -21.01
N GLY A 692 -5.44 -8.15 -21.10
CA GLY A 692 -4.85 -8.64 -22.34
C GLY A 692 -5.81 -9.45 -23.18
N ASP A 693 -5.57 -9.50 -24.50
CA ASP A 693 -6.37 -10.26 -25.48
C ASP A 693 -6.00 -11.74 -25.59
N GLY A 694 -5.39 -12.33 -24.57
CA GLY A 694 -5.08 -13.75 -24.53
C GLY A 694 -3.74 -14.10 -23.85
N PHE A 695 -3.58 -15.39 -23.60
CA PHE A 695 -2.45 -15.98 -22.90
C PHE A 695 -1.10 -15.61 -23.53
N GLN A 696 -0.34 -14.77 -22.85
CA GLN A 696 1.07 -14.53 -23.15
C GLN A 696 1.95 -15.21 -22.10
N SER A 697 1.98 -16.54 -22.10
CA SER A 697 2.85 -17.34 -21.23
C SER A 697 4.35 -17.17 -21.52
N ARG A 698 4.70 -16.42 -22.56
CA ARG A 698 6.10 -16.19 -22.98
C ARG A 698 6.97 -15.60 -21.87
N ASP A 699 6.36 -15.13 -20.83
CA ASP A 699 6.96 -14.27 -19.85
C ASP A 699 6.92 -14.84 -18.43
N SER A 700 6.32 -16.01 -18.22
CA SER A 700 6.35 -16.70 -16.91
C SER A 700 7.39 -17.81 -16.91
N GLU A 701 8.19 -17.91 -15.86
CA GLU A 701 9.19 -18.95 -15.68
C GLU A 701 8.76 -19.97 -14.62
N ILE A 702 9.05 -21.24 -14.89
CA ILE A 702 8.92 -22.33 -13.93
C ILE A 702 10.30 -22.77 -13.54
N GLU A 703 10.62 -22.66 -12.27
CA GLU A 703 11.90 -23.09 -11.69
C GLU A 703 11.67 -24.36 -10.88
N ALA A 704 12.12 -25.51 -11.35
CA ALA A 704 12.09 -26.75 -10.58
C ALA A 704 13.33 -26.87 -9.67
N PHE A 705 13.15 -27.43 -8.48
CA PHE A 705 14.23 -27.73 -7.54
C PHE A 705 14.05 -29.09 -6.87
#